data_b1509c8571775fd8eadbe940e40005cf
#
_entry.id   b1509c8571775fd8eadbe940e40005cf
#
_cell.length_a   1.000
_cell.length_b   1.000
_cell.length_c   1.000
_cell.angle_alpha   90.00
_cell.angle_beta   90.00
_cell.angle_gamma   90.00
#
_symmetry.space_group_name_H-M   'P 1'
#
loop_
_entity.id
_entity.type
_entity.pdbx_description
1 polymer ?
#
loop_
_entity_poly.entity_id
_entity_poly.type
_entity_poly.pdbx_seq_one_letter_code
_entity_poly.pdbx_strand_id
1 'polypeptide(L)'
;MTREQHAALEASIDAAREAARDCGIDVDSPRIGADGNPQYPNTSYAFEMEGLEDGPQLKEIEEALEALEGVSARLVYSTKTAWVTVPSTTSIVELEEVFARFGVTATLTDSTLRRSVLGRTVATRPSPRRGVRGLSGRRRKLRRDEQLSLRRARAQGFVRSSGEAARRSRAKEDVLFTARDLVTPLRMWVAVLLTLPVLLLTYVSALQFDGWQWACFALSTPVALWCAFPFHRAMAGGVRRGISALDGASSFAILASYVWSAAVLVFTDAGTLTWRNYGGWLPLQMAEEPALFFEVACAVTSLLLVGRFFSMRVRPHLQQELAARVPDSESEYLVRRRSRSGKVIEEPLAAAEINRGDDIVIVPGAIIPADGEVVGGSGQLEPELIDAHESRTLKVGSKVYAGSILRTGKVKMRVSRVGHATRLSTVNRWLERASHHQNATTMVSTQAASLLIPAAYVLAVLDFGMWWLLTGNVNAAFATALAILAVVAPVALAISTALAIRLGIESAARNGILVRDGATFRILEATDTVVFNRVGTLVEPTMTVETVTAEHGEDPDLVLSVAGALSVESDHPSSRALVKAAREARDKRDKHDGGPTWIELSQEDTTPDGAVRGRLTLTYEDQHTENLEAILWRPTNLSQLKGRLSLAATAGGTPVVVRWKGRDRGVITLYDPPKADAITAIDRLESIGAETVMLTRDTYPVARRFADFLGISKVLAGITAPDKPHAVRSLHTKGATVAMVGDHTAARTLRVADVSILYADDAILGADTGKVEELCNVLLIRRDVTAVPQLVELSRRVCRTIDSNMLVAWTYNLVAVLLAIAGVLPPVGATALMLGSSLAIELRSVRVRHFPA
;
A
#
# COMPACT_ATOMS: atom_id res chain seq x y z
N MET A 1 -27.76 -0.90 -18.53
CA MET A 1 -27.45 -1.50 -19.88
C MET A 1 -28.71 -1.55 -20.70
N THR A 2 -28.63 -1.25 -22.01
CA THR A 2 -29.79 -1.41 -22.91
C THR A 2 -30.00 -2.88 -23.23
N ARG A 3 -31.25 -3.27 -23.59
CA ARG A 3 -31.59 -4.66 -23.97
C ARG A 3 -30.69 -5.23 -25.10
N GLU A 4 -30.21 -4.40 -25.99
CA GLU A 4 -29.22 -4.75 -27.04
C GLU A 4 -27.82 -5.04 -26.51
N GLN A 5 -27.40 -4.33 -25.46
CA GLN A 5 -26.12 -4.59 -24.81
C GLN A 5 -26.11 -5.89 -24.00
N HIS A 6 -27.30 -6.28 -23.44
CA HIS A 6 -27.49 -7.58 -22.78
C HIS A 6 -27.42 -8.73 -23.78
N ALA A 7 -28.13 -8.62 -24.90
CA ALA A 7 -28.11 -9.64 -25.93
C ALA A 7 -26.72 -9.83 -26.57
N ALA A 8 -25.95 -8.74 -26.74
CA ALA A 8 -24.60 -8.81 -27.24
C ALA A 8 -23.61 -9.44 -26.20
N LEU A 9 -23.86 -9.25 -24.90
CA LEU A 9 -23.08 -9.87 -23.83
C LEU A 9 -23.37 -11.38 -23.75
N GLU A 10 -24.63 -11.80 -23.78
CA GLU A 10 -24.99 -13.20 -23.79
C GLU A 10 -24.44 -13.91 -25.03
N ALA A 11 -24.57 -13.33 -26.22
CA ALA A 11 -24.00 -13.87 -27.45
C ALA A 11 -22.48 -14.03 -27.37
N SER A 12 -21.76 -13.10 -26.70
CA SER A 12 -20.32 -13.20 -26.52
C SER A 12 -19.91 -14.27 -25.50
N ILE A 13 -20.74 -14.51 -24.48
CA ILE A 13 -20.57 -15.59 -23.49
C ILE A 13 -20.79 -16.95 -24.13
N ASP A 14 -21.84 -17.09 -24.94
CA ASP A 14 -22.14 -18.34 -25.64
C ASP A 14 -21.08 -18.67 -26.71
N ALA A 15 -20.62 -17.69 -27.46
CA ALA A 15 -19.52 -17.87 -28.42
C ALA A 15 -18.20 -18.28 -27.70
N ALA A 16 -17.97 -17.77 -26.51
CA ALA A 16 -16.81 -18.17 -25.70
C ALA A 16 -16.97 -19.60 -25.14
N ARG A 17 -18.19 -20.03 -24.81
CA ARG A 17 -18.49 -21.41 -24.40
C ARG A 17 -18.30 -22.38 -25.55
N GLU A 18 -18.73 -22.00 -26.73
CA GLU A 18 -18.61 -22.82 -27.94
C GLU A 18 -17.13 -22.99 -28.33
N ALA A 19 -16.35 -21.91 -28.33
CA ALA A 19 -14.90 -21.96 -28.55
C ALA A 19 -14.15 -22.80 -27.51
N ALA A 20 -14.63 -22.85 -26.27
CA ALA A 20 -14.04 -23.69 -25.21
C ALA A 20 -14.36 -25.16 -25.42
N ARG A 21 -15.59 -25.52 -25.91
CA ARG A 21 -15.98 -26.88 -26.31
C ARG A 21 -15.17 -27.38 -27.50
N ASP A 22 -14.92 -26.52 -28.48
CA ASP A 22 -14.10 -26.84 -29.66
C ASP A 22 -12.63 -27.10 -29.29
N CYS A 23 -12.17 -26.53 -28.19
CA CYS A 23 -10.84 -26.79 -27.62
C CYS A 23 -10.80 -28.03 -26.70
N GLY A 24 -11.89 -28.80 -26.60
CA GLY A 24 -11.96 -29.99 -25.75
C GLY A 24 -12.03 -29.70 -24.24
N ILE A 25 -12.43 -28.48 -23.86
CA ILE A 25 -12.64 -28.08 -22.47
C ILE A 25 -14.13 -28.27 -22.16
N ASP A 26 -14.45 -29.26 -21.33
CA ASP A 26 -15.82 -29.48 -20.86
C ASP A 26 -16.16 -28.41 -19.81
N VAL A 27 -16.98 -27.45 -20.20
CA VAL A 27 -17.36 -26.28 -19.42
C VAL A 27 -18.56 -26.58 -18.51
N ASP A 28 -19.32 -27.64 -18.82
CA ASP A 28 -20.58 -27.93 -18.20
C ASP A 28 -20.56 -29.13 -17.23
N SER A 29 -19.44 -29.86 -17.13
CA SER A 29 -19.34 -30.99 -16.22
C SER A 29 -19.08 -30.54 -14.76
N PRO A 30 -19.91 -30.95 -13.82
CA PRO A 30 -19.70 -30.70 -12.42
C PRO A 30 -18.44 -31.44 -11.93
N ARG A 31 -17.56 -30.76 -11.17
CA ARG A 31 -16.45 -31.42 -10.48
C ARG A 31 -17.01 -32.15 -9.28
N ILE A 32 -16.68 -33.44 -9.13
CA ILE A 32 -17.02 -34.20 -7.94
C ILE A 32 -16.06 -33.76 -6.84
N GLY A 33 -16.59 -33.13 -5.77
CA GLY A 33 -15.83 -32.76 -4.57
C GLY A 33 -15.37 -33.97 -3.79
N ALA A 34 -14.50 -33.81 -2.81
CA ALA A 34 -14.01 -34.86 -1.93
C ALA A 34 -15.17 -35.57 -1.20
N ASP A 35 -16.33 -34.95 -1.10
CA ASP A 35 -17.53 -35.41 -0.42
C ASP A 35 -18.54 -36.12 -1.37
N GLY A 36 -18.16 -36.35 -2.64
CA GLY A 36 -19.00 -37.01 -3.62
C GLY A 36 -20.12 -36.15 -4.22
N ASN A 37 -20.23 -34.88 -3.86
CA ASN A 37 -21.22 -33.93 -4.37
C ASN A 37 -20.70 -33.18 -5.60
N PRO A 38 -21.52 -32.90 -6.61
CA PRO A 38 -21.15 -32.13 -7.79
C PRO A 38 -20.91 -30.64 -7.40
N GLN A 39 -19.68 -30.16 -7.55
CA GLN A 39 -19.34 -28.75 -7.38
C GLN A 39 -19.24 -28.08 -8.75
N TYR A 40 -20.07 -27.07 -8.98
CA TYR A 40 -19.99 -26.22 -10.16
C TYR A 40 -18.90 -25.15 -9.95
N PRO A 41 -18.15 -24.76 -11.00
CA PRO A 41 -17.15 -23.70 -10.87
C PRO A 41 -17.84 -22.38 -10.51
N ASN A 42 -17.40 -21.77 -9.42
CA ASN A 42 -17.92 -20.47 -8.96
C ASN A 42 -17.33 -19.32 -9.78
N THR A 43 -18.17 -18.41 -10.19
CA THR A 43 -17.79 -17.16 -10.88
C THR A 43 -18.08 -15.98 -9.96
N SER A 44 -17.12 -15.04 -9.83
CA SER A 44 -17.30 -13.84 -9.01
C SER A 44 -17.55 -12.62 -9.90
N TYR A 45 -18.61 -11.89 -9.63
CA TYR A 45 -19.01 -10.66 -10.30
C TYR A 45 -18.83 -9.47 -9.35
N ALA A 46 -18.38 -8.34 -9.87
CA ALA A 46 -18.37 -7.08 -9.14
C ALA A 46 -19.37 -6.13 -9.79
N PHE A 47 -20.33 -5.67 -9.00
CA PHE A 47 -21.33 -4.69 -9.40
C PHE A 47 -21.04 -3.34 -8.75
N GLU A 48 -21.24 -2.26 -9.47
CA GLU A 48 -21.31 -0.91 -8.94
C GLU A 48 -22.78 -0.57 -8.67
N MET A 49 -23.08 -0.13 -7.42
CA MET A 49 -24.46 0.08 -6.96
C MET A 49 -24.77 1.57 -6.91
N GLU A 50 -25.89 1.98 -7.52
CA GLU A 50 -26.45 3.32 -7.41
C GLU A 50 -27.84 3.28 -6.77
N GLY A 51 -28.20 4.30 -5.98
CA GLY A 51 -29.51 4.39 -5.31
C GLY A 51 -29.56 3.76 -3.90
N LEU A 52 -28.41 3.49 -3.27
CA LEU A 52 -28.35 2.96 -1.91
C LEU A 52 -28.62 4.08 -0.90
N GLU A 53 -29.69 3.96 -0.11
CA GLU A 53 -30.14 5.01 0.81
C GLU A 53 -29.55 4.84 2.23
N ASP A 54 -29.50 3.60 2.77
CA ASP A 54 -29.11 3.33 4.17
C ASP A 54 -28.23 2.09 4.37
N GLY A 55 -27.45 2.07 5.48
CA GLY A 55 -26.63 0.93 5.89
C GLY A 55 -27.40 -0.35 6.23
N PRO A 56 -28.59 -0.33 6.85
CA PRO A 56 -29.47 -1.50 7.05
C PRO A 56 -29.87 -2.20 5.75
N GLN A 57 -30.16 -1.42 4.68
CA GLN A 57 -30.56 -1.91 3.36
C GLN A 57 -29.49 -2.86 2.75
N LEU A 58 -28.20 -2.62 3.01
CA LEU A 58 -27.12 -3.49 2.57
C LEU A 58 -27.23 -4.91 3.10
N LYS A 59 -27.63 -5.04 4.36
CA LYS A 59 -27.75 -6.34 5.01
C LYS A 59 -28.94 -7.13 4.43
N GLU A 60 -30.03 -6.43 4.14
CA GLU A 60 -31.22 -7.05 3.53
C GLU A 60 -30.90 -7.51 2.08
N ILE A 61 -30.13 -6.73 1.32
CA ILE A 61 -29.69 -7.14 -0.02
C ILE A 61 -28.69 -8.30 0.06
N GLU A 62 -27.75 -8.28 1.01
CA GLU A 62 -26.76 -9.37 1.20
C GLU A 62 -27.48 -10.67 1.58
N GLU A 63 -28.46 -10.62 2.50
CA GLU A 63 -29.29 -11.76 2.90
C GLU A 63 -30.18 -12.27 1.74
N ALA A 64 -30.74 -11.36 0.93
CA ALA A 64 -31.54 -11.72 -0.23
C ALA A 64 -30.73 -12.38 -1.36
N LEU A 65 -29.48 -11.95 -1.56
CA LEU A 65 -28.56 -12.57 -2.52
C LEU A 65 -28.05 -13.93 -2.02
N GLU A 66 -27.74 -14.04 -0.72
CA GLU A 66 -27.30 -15.30 -0.10
C GLU A 66 -28.44 -16.33 0.06
N ALA A 67 -29.72 -15.91 -0.07
CA ALA A 67 -30.87 -16.81 -0.14
C ALA A 67 -30.95 -17.60 -1.46
N LEU A 68 -30.24 -17.18 -2.50
CA LEU A 68 -30.08 -17.92 -3.75
C LEU A 68 -29.08 -19.09 -3.54
N GLU A 69 -29.40 -20.25 -4.07
CA GLU A 69 -28.63 -21.48 -3.86
C GLU A 69 -27.19 -21.37 -4.38
N GLY A 70 -26.21 -21.48 -3.49
CA GLY A 70 -24.78 -21.42 -3.82
C GLY A 70 -24.21 -20.02 -4.08
N VAL A 71 -24.98 -18.96 -3.83
CA VAL A 71 -24.57 -17.58 -3.98
C VAL A 71 -23.94 -17.08 -2.66
N SER A 72 -22.82 -16.41 -2.77
CA SER A 72 -22.18 -15.69 -1.67
C SER A 72 -21.96 -14.24 -2.09
N ALA A 73 -22.59 -13.30 -1.40
CA ALA A 73 -22.55 -11.89 -1.71
C ALA A 73 -21.78 -11.11 -0.66
N ARG A 74 -21.12 -10.05 -1.09
CA ARG A 74 -20.43 -9.11 -0.23
C ARG A 74 -20.62 -7.69 -0.75
N LEU A 75 -21.32 -6.88 0.03
CA LEU A 75 -21.62 -5.50 -0.30
C LEU A 75 -20.75 -4.55 0.53
N VAL A 76 -20.20 -3.52 -0.11
CA VAL A 76 -19.33 -2.53 0.53
C VAL A 76 -19.93 -1.14 0.31
N TYR A 77 -20.40 -0.52 1.41
CA TYR A 77 -21.08 0.78 1.37
C TYR A 77 -20.18 1.93 0.88
N SER A 78 -18.93 1.98 1.38
CA SER A 78 -17.99 3.06 1.09
C SER A 78 -17.57 3.16 -0.37
N THR A 79 -17.56 2.04 -1.08
CA THR A 79 -17.22 1.96 -2.52
C THR A 79 -18.45 1.76 -3.40
N LYS A 80 -19.65 1.61 -2.80
CA LYS A 80 -20.88 1.26 -3.51
C LYS A 80 -20.72 0.07 -4.44
N THR A 81 -19.92 -0.92 -4.03
CA THR A 81 -19.63 -2.13 -4.82
C THR A 81 -20.16 -3.37 -4.13
N ALA A 82 -20.79 -4.26 -4.93
CA ALA A 82 -21.19 -5.59 -4.50
C ALA A 82 -20.30 -6.64 -5.18
N TRP A 83 -19.72 -7.52 -4.41
CA TRP A 83 -19.00 -8.70 -4.89
C TRP A 83 -19.88 -9.91 -4.67
N VAL A 84 -20.34 -10.54 -5.77
CA VAL A 84 -21.25 -11.68 -5.73
C VAL A 84 -20.55 -12.86 -6.39
N THR A 85 -20.37 -13.95 -5.62
CA THR A 85 -19.80 -15.21 -6.12
C THR A 85 -20.94 -16.19 -6.29
N VAL A 86 -21.13 -16.67 -7.51
CA VAL A 86 -22.25 -17.52 -7.89
C VAL A 86 -21.76 -18.78 -8.61
N PRO A 87 -22.54 -19.88 -8.58
CA PRO A 87 -22.33 -21.01 -9.48
C PRO A 87 -22.42 -20.56 -10.95
N SER A 88 -21.71 -21.23 -11.84
CA SER A 88 -21.69 -20.90 -13.27
C SER A 88 -23.05 -21.02 -13.96
N THR A 89 -24.04 -21.59 -13.30
CA THR A 89 -25.43 -21.78 -13.77
C THR A 89 -26.34 -20.60 -13.46
N THR A 90 -25.97 -19.71 -12.55
CA THR A 90 -26.78 -18.55 -12.13
C THR A 90 -26.68 -17.42 -13.15
N SER A 91 -27.81 -16.88 -13.58
CA SER A 91 -27.90 -15.78 -14.55
C SER A 91 -27.56 -14.43 -13.86
N ILE A 92 -26.83 -13.55 -14.60
CA ILE A 92 -26.57 -12.18 -14.14
C ILE A 92 -27.88 -11.40 -13.96
N VAL A 93 -28.88 -11.67 -14.78
CA VAL A 93 -30.21 -11.05 -14.75
C VAL A 93 -30.94 -11.33 -13.43
N GLU A 94 -30.82 -12.54 -12.90
CA GLU A 94 -31.36 -12.89 -11.57
C GLU A 94 -30.73 -12.05 -10.43
N LEU A 95 -29.46 -11.80 -10.54
CA LEU A 95 -28.75 -10.96 -9.54
C LEU A 95 -29.16 -9.49 -9.66
N GLU A 96 -29.28 -8.95 -10.88
CA GLU A 96 -29.75 -7.59 -11.12
C GLU A 96 -31.21 -7.40 -10.66
N GLU A 97 -32.07 -8.42 -10.81
CA GLU A 97 -33.44 -8.37 -10.30
C GLU A 97 -33.51 -8.32 -8.77
N VAL A 98 -32.62 -9.00 -8.07
CA VAL A 98 -32.55 -8.90 -6.61
C VAL A 98 -32.19 -7.49 -6.17
N PHE A 99 -31.19 -6.85 -6.78
CA PHE A 99 -30.87 -5.45 -6.49
C PHE A 99 -32.03 -4.49 -6.80
N ALA A 100 -32.72 -4.72 -7.93
CA ALA A 100 -33.85 -3.89 -8.35
C ALA A 100 -35.05 -3.95 -7.37
N ARG A 101 -35.28 -5.07 -6.69
CA ARG A 101 -36.31 -5.22 -5.64
C ARG A 101 -36.11 -4.25 -4.47
N PHE A 102 -34.85 -3.87 -4.19
CA PHE A 102 -34.50 -2.93 -3.14
C PHE A 102 -34.30 -1.50 -3.66
N GLY A 103 -34.68 -1.21 -4.91
CA GLY A 103 -34.53 0.11 -5.51
C GLY A 103 -33.09 0.48 -5.90
N VAL A 104 -32.17 -0.50 -5.87
CA VAL A 104 -30.75 -0.30 -6.19
C VAL A 104 -30.48 -0.74 -7.62
N THR A 105 -29.90 0.14 -8.43
CA THR A 105 -29.39 -0.21 -9.76
C THR A 105 -27.96 -0.72 -9.65
N ALA A 106 -27.77 -1.99 -10.01
CA ALA A 106 -26.45 -2.63 -10.01
C ALA A 106 -25.91 -2.72 -11.44
N THR A 107 -24.72 -2.17 -11.70
CA THR A 107 -24.07 -2.25 -13.01
C THR A 107 -22.77 -3.04 -12.92
N LEU A 108 -22.53 -3.96 -13.88
CA LEU A 108 -21.32 -4.77 -13.90
C LEU A 108 -20.09 -3.92 -14.21
N THR A 109 -19.03 -4.08 -13.41
CA THR A 109 -17.78 -3.34 -13.64
C THR A 109 -16.94 -4.00 -14.73
N ASP A 110 -16.27 -3.17 -15.57
CA ASP A 110 -15.35 -3.61 -16.65
C ASP A 110 -14.21 -4.53 -16.14
N SER A 111 -13.84 -4.42 -14.88
CA SER A 111 -12.80 -5.26 -14.27
C SER A 111 -13.26 -6.71 -14.09
N THR A 112 -14.57 -6.94 -13.92
CA THR A 112 -15.15 -8.27 -13.75
C THR A 112 -15.24 -9.01 -15.08
N LEU A 113 -15.63 -8.31 -16.13
CA LEU A 113 -15.67 -8.86 -17.49
C LEU A 113 -14.28 -9.35 -17.94
N ARG A 114 -13.23 -8.61 -17.62
CA ARG A 114 -11.83 -9.00 -17.91
C ARG A 114 -11.33 -10.17 -17.07
N ARG A 115 -11.76 -10.30 -15.80
CA ARG A 115 -11.37 -11.41 -14.90
C ARG A 115 -12.08 -12.71 -15.25
N SER A 116 -13.34 -12.69 -15.64
CA SER A 116 -14.07 -13.90 -16.04
C SER A 116 -13.47 -14.57 -17.28
N VAL A 117 -12.95 -13.77 -18.21
CA VAL A 117 -12.24 -14.26 -19.41
C VAL A 117 -10.83 -14.78 -19.07
N LEU A 118 -10.10 -14.14 -18.13
CA LEU A 118 -8.75 -14.54 -17.73
C LEU A 118 -8.72 -15.67 -16.70
N GLY A 119 -9.71 -15.75 -15.81
CA GLY A 119 -9.79 -16.79 -14.77
C GLY A 119 -10.03 -18.20 -15.33
N ARG A 120 -10.69 -18.32 -16.48
CA ARG A 120 -10.93 -19.61 -17.14
C ARG A 120 -9.71 -20.21 -17.82
N THR A 121 -8.72 -19.40 -18.21
CA THR A 121 -7.48 -19.87 -18.86
C THR A 121 -6.36 -20.30 -17.91
N VAL A 122 -6.46 -20.02 -16.59
CA VAL A 122 -5.40 -20.31 -15.60
C VAL A 122 -5.72 -21.53 -14.71
N ALA A 123 -6.96 -22.03 -14.70
CA ALA A 123 -7.41 -23.08 -13.77
C ALA A 123 -7.01 -24.53 -14.14
N THR A 124 -6.24 -24.75 -15.20
CA THR A 124 -5.79 -26.12 -15.58
C THR A 124 -4.28 -26.30 -15.42
N ARG A 125 -3.79 -26.37 -14.18
CA ARG A 125 -2.53 -27.04 -13.87
C ARG A 125 -2.80 -28.26 -13.01
N PRO A 126 -2.54 -29.48 -13.49
CA PRO A 126 -2.65 -30.67 -12.67
C PRO A 126 -1.51 -30.71 -11.65
N SER A 127 -1.84 -31.02 -10.39
CA SER A 127 -0.87 -31.28 -9.33
C SER A 127 0.03 -32.47 -9.67
N PRO A 128 1.33 -32.43 -9.35
CA PRO A 128 2.22 -33.56 -9.63
C PRO A 128 2.01 -34.70 -8.63
N ARG A 129 1.46 -35.80 -9.08
CA ARG A 129 1.53 -37.10 -8.37
C ARG A 129 2.98 -37.56 -8.25
N ARG A 130 3.36 -37.95 -7.06
CA ARG A 130 4.62 -38.67 -6.74
C ARG A 130 4.73 -39.97 -7.56
N GLY A 131 5.87 -40.17 -8.17
CA GLY A 131 6.34 -41.47 -8.60
C GLY A 131 7.32 -41.43 -9.76
N VAL A 132 8.48 -42.03 -9.49
CA VAL A 132 9.45 -42.68 -10.40
C VAL A 132 10.61 -41.87 -10.94
N ARG A 133 11.81 -42.31 -10.47
CA ARG A 133 13.14 -41.93 -10.93
C ARG A 133 13.37 -42.40 -12.39
N GLY A 134 13.97 -41.54 -13.18
CA GLY A 134 14.66 -41.87 -14.44
C GLY A 134 14.42 -40.84 -15.55
N LEU A 135 15.52 -40.36 -16.15
CA LEU A 135 15.62 -39.58 -17.39
C LEU A 135 15.93 -38.07 -17.25
N SER A 136 17.21 -37.80 -17.05
CA SER A 136 17.78 -36.42 -17.05
C SER A 136 17.86 -35.75 -18.45
N GLY A 137 17.64 -36.46 -19.53
CA GLY A 137 17.71 -35.94 -20.90
C GLY A 137 16.41 -35.28 -21.42
N ARG A 138 15.25 -35.71 -20.92
CA ARG A 138 13.94 -35.22 -21.39
C ARG A 138 13.56 -33.85 -20.82
N ARG A 139 14.07 -33.47 -19.65
CA ARG A 139 13.79 -32.17 -18.99
C ARG A 139 14.42 -30.97 -19.74
N ARG A 140 15.55 -31.14 -20.40
CA ARG A 140 16.17 -30.06 -21.20
C ARG A 140 15.38 -29.75 -22.48
N LYS A 141 14.79 -30.79 -23.10
CA LYS A 141 13.97 -30.62 -24.33
C LYS A 141 12.62 -29.96 -24.00
N LEU A 142 11.96 -30.39 -22.94
CA LEU A 142 10.69 -29.79 -22.46
C LEU A 142 10.81 -28.31 -22.07
N ARG A 143 11.88 -27.91 -21.38
CA ARG A 143 12.13 -26.47 -21.06
C ARG A 143 12.40 -25.64 -22.32
N ARG A 144 13.02 -26.23 -23.35
CA ARG A 144 13.29 -25.54 -24.62
C ARG A 144 12.00 -25.37 -25.44
N ASP A 145 11.15 -26.38 -25.43
CA ASP A 145 9.85 -26.34 -26.13
C ASP A 145 8.85 -25.42 -25.40
N GLU A 146 8.88 -25.38 -24.06
CA GLU A 146 8.08 -24.44 -23.27
C GLU A 146 8.55 -22.98 -23.47
N GLN A 147 9.85 -22.72 -23.58
CA GLN A 147 10.38 -21.39 -23.92
C GLN A 147 10.07 -20.99 -25.39
N LEU A 148 10.03 -21.94 -26.30
CA LEU A 148 9.67 -21.71 -27.71
C LEU A 148 8.17 -21.45 -27.86
N SER A 149 7.32 -22.17 -27.13
CA SER A 149 5.86 -21.94 -27.11
C SER A 149 5.52 -20.60 -26.49
N LEU A 150 6.19 -20.18 -25.40
CA LEU A 150 6.06 -18.84 -24.80
C LEU A 150 6.55 -17.72 -25.74
N ARG A 151 7.61 -17.96 -26.52
CA ARG A 151 8.09 -17.01 -27.54
C ARG A 151 7.10 -16.90 -28.72
N ARG A 152 6.49 -18.01 -29.16
CA ARG A 152 5.45 -18.00 -30.20
C ARG A 152 4.15 -17.35 -29.72
N ALA A 153 3.71 -17.61 -28.51
CA ALA A 153 2.56 -16.94 -27.89
C ALA A 153 2.79 -15.42 -27.71
N ARG A 154 4.03 -14.99 -27.43
CA ARG A 154 4.42 -13.57 -27.43
C ARG A 154 4.43 -12.95 -28.81
N ALA A 155 4.88 -13.69 -29.83
CA ALA A 155 4.91 -13.22 -31.22
C ALA A 155 3.49 -13.12 -31.82
N GLN A 156 2.54 -13.90 -31.34
CA GLN A 156 1.14 -13.87 -31.78
C GLN A 156 0.25 -12.89 -31.00
N GLY A 157 0.80 -12.06 -30.10
CA GLY A 157 0.08 -11.00 -29.38
C GLY A 157 -0.86 -11.47 -28.25
N PHE A 158 -0.87 -12.76 -27.92
CA PHE A 158 -1.77 -13.36 -26.92
C PHE A 158 -1.27 -13.20 -25.47
N VAL A 159 -0.01 -12.88 -25.25
CA VAL A 159 0.53 -12.60 -23.90
C VAL A 159 1.00 -11.16 -23.87
N ARG A 160 0.11 -10.23 -23.56
CA ARG A 160 0.49 -8.89 -23.15
C ARG A 160 1.17 -8.99 -21.79
N SER A 161 2.49 -8.84 -21.78
CA SER A 161 3.26 -8.85 -20.53
C SER A 161 2.81 -7.69 -19.64
N SER A 162 2.81 -7.92 -18.33
CA SER A 162 2.66 -6.84 -17.32
C SER A 162 3.58 -5.65 -17.56
N GLY A 163 4.74 -5.87 -18.23
CA GLY A 163 5.63 -4.83 -18.73
C GLY A 163 5.06 -3.95 -19.84
N GLU A 164 4.14 -4.44 -20.68
CA GLU A 164 3.49 -3.59 -21.71
C GLU A 164 2.38 -2.73 -21.13
N ALA A 165 1.63 -3.23 -20.13
CA ALA A 165 0.66 -2.43 -19.37
C ALA A 165 1.37 -1.32 -18.58
N ALA A 166 2.51 -1.64 -17.95
CA ALA A 166 3.36 -0.66 -17.26
C ALA A 166 3.99 0.34 -18.24
N ARG A 167 4.40 -0.08 -19.45
CA ARG A 167 4.88 0.83 -20.51
C ARG A 167 3.77 1.73 -21.05
N ARG A 168 2.51 1.24 -21.16
CA ARG A 168 1.38 2.08 -21.59
C ARG A 168 0.95 3.05 -20.51
N SER A 169 1.00 2.67 -19.24
CA SER A 169 0.77 3.59 -18.12
C SER A 169 1.85 4.67 -18.08
N ARG A 170 3.13 4.30 -18.20
CA ARG A 170 4.25 5.26 -18.32
C ARG A 170 4.11 6.14 -19.55
N ALA A 171 3.68 5.60 -20.68
CA ALA A 171 3.48 6.39 -21.91
C ALA A 171 2.28 7.38 -21.79
N LYS A 172 1.28 7.12 -20.95
CA LYS A 172 0.23 8.08 -20.61
C LYS A 172 0.74 9.16 -19.65
N GLU A 173 1.54 8.79 -18.66
CA GLU A 173 2.19 9.74 -17.75
C GLU A 173 3.18 10.65 -18.48
N ASP A 174 3.97 10.11 -19.43
CA ASP A 174 4.93 10.86 -20.24
C ASP A 174 4.28 11.88 -21.19
N VAL A 175 2.98 11.75 -21.46
CA VAL A 175 2.24 12.73 -22.28
C VAL A 175 1.67 13.87 -21.46
N LEU A 176 1.22 13.57 -20.22
CA LEU A 176 0.74 14.59 -19.30
C LEU A 176 1.87 15.44 -18.75
N PHE A 177 3.02 14.82 -18.52
CA PHE A 177 4.22 15.47 -17.97
C PHE A 177 5.35 15.45 -19.00
N THR A 178 6.22 16.45 -18.94
CA THR A 178 7.45 16.49 -19.73
C THR A 178 8.28 15.23 -19.51
N ALA A 179 8.69 14.58 -20.59
CA ALA A 179 9.51 13.36 -20.53
C ALA A 179 10.81 13.61 -19.78
N ARG A 180 11.01 12.90 -18.68
CA ARG A 180 12.13 13.09 -17.74
C ARG A 180 13.48 12.90 -18.38
N ASP A 181 13.59 11.91 -19.25
CA ASP A 181 14.82 11.55 -19.93
C ASP A 181 15.36 12.65 -20.87
N LEU A 182 14.48 13.58 -21.25
CA LEU A 182 14.82 14.72 -22.11
C LEU A 182 15.28 15.96 -21.34
N VAL A 183 15.01 16.02 -20.02
CA VAL A 183 15.48 17.13 -19.16
C VAL A 183 16.89 16.79 -18.68
N THR A 184 17.89 17.14 -19.48
CA THR A 184 19.29 16.87 -19.18
C THR A 184 19.97 18.09 -18.55
N PRO A 185 21.00 17.91 -17.70
CA PRO A 185 21.77 19.03 -17.14
C PRO A 185 22.41 19.88 -18.24
N LEU A 186 22.81 19.28 -19.36
CA LEU A 186 23.38 20.00 -20.50
C LEU A 186 22.37 21.01 -21.06
N ARG A 187 21.14 20.60 -21.34
CA ARG A 187 20.09 21.52 -21.84
C ARG A 187 19.79 22.64 -20.87
N MET A 188 19.76 22.34 -19.57
CA MET A 188 19.54 23.35 -18.53
C MET A 188 20.66 24.39 -18.53
N TRP A 189 21.93 23.96 -18.52
CA TRP A 189 23.06 24.90 -18.48
C TRP A 189 23.15 25.72 -19.77
N VAL A 190 22.94 25.10 -20.95
CA VAL A 190 22.93 25.84 -22.21
C VAL A 190 21.78 26.87 -22.21
N ALA A 191 20.59 26.50 -21.77
CA ALA A 191 19.46 27.43 -21.69
C ALA A 191 19.77 28.60 -20.77
N VAL A 192 20.25 28.37 -19.56
CA VAL A 192 20.59 29.42 -18.59
C VAL A 192 21.70 30.34 -19.13
N LEU A 193 22.75 29.77 -19.71
CA LEU A 193 23.92 30.51 -20.22
C LEU A 193 23.57 31.41 -21.39
N LEU A 194 22.67 30.93 -22.29
CA LEU A 194 22.22 31.72 -23.43
C LEU A 194 21.11 32.71 -23.09
N THR A 195 20.29 32.40 -22.05
CA THR A 195 19.23 33.31 -21.59
C THR A 195 19.79 34.56 -20.90
N LEU A 196 20.90 34.46 -20.14
CA LEU A 196 21.44 35.58 -19.39
C LEU A 196 21.83 36.76 -20.28
N PRO A 197 22.59 36.60 -21.42
CA PRO A 197 22.87 37.70 -22.33
C PRO A 197 21.59 38.29 -22.96
N VAL A 198 20.61 37.45 -23.32
CA VAL A 198 19.34 37.94 -23.89
C VAL A 198 18.61 38.85 -22.91
N LEU A 199 18.49 38.43 -21.63
CA LEU A 199 17.89 39.26 -20.59
C LEU A 199 18.67 40.56 -20.35
N LEU A 200 19.99 40.53 -20.32
CA LEU A 200 20.83 41.74 -20.14
C LEU A 200 20.66 42.73 -21.28
N LEU A 201 20.69 42.24 -22.53
CA LEU A 201 20.51 43.07 -23.72
C LEU A 201 19.10 43.66 -23.81
N THR A 202 18.09 42.90 -23.37
CA THR A 202 16.70 43.40 -23.42
C THR A 202 16.42 44.43 -22.33
N TYR A 203 16.89 44.24 -21.10
CA TYR A 203 16.52 45.11 -19.96
C TYR A 203 17.54 46.20 -19.63
N VAL A 204 18.78 46.09 -20.10
CA VAL A 204 19.84 47.07 -19.85
C VAL A 204 20.17 47.84 -21.15
N SER A 205 19.50 48.95 -21.40
CA SER A 205 19.70 49.74 -22.61
C SER A 205 21.17 50.15 -22.87
N ALA A 206 21.98 50.35 -21.83
CA ALA A 206 23.39 50.67 -21.91
C ALA A 206 24.23 49.55 -22.59
N LEU A 207 23.75 48.32 -22.58
CA LEU A 207 24.46 47.19 -23.24
C LEU A 207 23.99 46.92 -24.68
N GLN A 208 22.99 47.65 -25.16
CA GLN A 208 22.48 47.53 -26.53
C GLN A 208 23.44 48.15 -27.54
N PHE A 209 24.09 47.27 -28.32
CA PHE A 209 24.94 47.64 -29.46
C PHE A 209 24.14 47.60 -30.78
N ASP A 210 24.70 48.10 -31.87
CA ASP A 210 24.01 48.08 -33.15
C ASP A 210 23.81 46.63 -33.62
N GLY A 211 22.52 46.27 -33.83
CA GLY A 211 22.14 44.90 -34.19
C GLY A 211 21.97 43.94 -33.02
N TRP A 212 21.87 44.40 -31.77
CA TRP A 212 21.65 43.60 -30.58
C TRP A 212 20.40 42.69 -30.66
N GLN A 213 19.36 43.11 -31.36
CA GLN A 213 18.12 42.36 -31.57
C GLN A 213 18.35 41.11 -32.42
N TRP A 214 19.26 41.14 -33.45
CA TRP A 214 19.67 39.99 -34.22
C TRP A 214 20.52 39.01 -33.38
N ALA A 215 21.32 39.52 -32.47
CA ALA A 215 22.07 38.70 -31.51
C ALA A 215 21.07 37.98 -30.58
N CYS A 216 20.04 38.67 -30.06
CA CYS A 216 18.97 38.06 -29.26
C CYS A 216 18.23 36.97 -30.05
N PHE A 217 17.88 37.20 -31.31
CA PHE A 217 17.29 36.17 -32.19
C PHE A 217 18.20 34.94 -32.31
N ALA A 218 19.50 35.12 -32.63
CA ALA A 218 20.45 34.03 -32.76
C ALA A 218 20.62 33.22 -31.45
N LEU A 219 20.72 33.90 -30.30
CA LEU A 219 20.86 33.25 -28.98
C LEU A 219 19.57 32.58 -28.51
N SER A 220 18.40 33.13 -28.83
CA SER A 220 17.09 32.58 -28.40
C SER A 220 16.69 31.37 -29.24
N THR A 221 17.12 31.26 -30.50
CA THR A 221 16.79 30.13 -31.40
C THR A 221 17.12 28.77 -30.78
N PRO A 222 18.37 28.46 -30.37
CA PRO A 222 18.69 27.18 -29.75
C PRO A 222 17.94 26.97 -28.44
N VAL A 223 17.63 28.03 -27.69
CA VAL A 223 16.86 27.93 -26.43
C VAL A 223 15.42 27.57 -26.71
N ALA A 224 14.74 28.29 -27.58
CA ALA A 224 13.32 28.10 -27.90
C ALA A 224 13.06 26.77 -28.63
N LEU A 225 13.97 26.31 -29.54
CA LEU A 225 13.73 25.11 -30.35
C LEU A 225 14.36 23.85 -29.74
N TRP A 226 15.63 23.89 -29.34
CA TRP A 226 16.31 22.66 -28.86
C TRP A 226 16.22 22.49 -27.34
N CYS A 227 16.42 23.54 -26.53
CA CYS A 227 16.32 23.42 -25.09
C CYS A 227 14.85 23.20 -24.66
N ALA A 228 13.90 23.88 -25.30
CA ALA A 228 12.46 23.74 -25.02
C ALA A 228 11.80 22.50 -25.65
N PHE A 229 12.52 21.73 -26.46
CA PHE A 229 12.00 20.54 -27.15
C PHE A 229 11.24 19.55 -26.25
N PRO A 230 11.63 19.27 -24.99
CA PRO A 230 10.85 18.41 -24.07
C PRO A 230 9.41 18.89 -23.91
N PHE A 231 9.20 20.20 -23.76
CA PHE A 231 7.89 20.81 -23.57
C PHE A 231 7.05 20.78 -24.86
N HIS A 232 7.68 21.06 -26.01
CA HIS A 232 7.03 20.99 -27.33
C HIS A 232 6.57 19.57 -27.65
N ARG A 233 7.42 18.57 -27.33
CA ARG A 233 7.06 17.15 -27.49
C ARG A 233 5.88 16.75 -26.62
N ALA A 234 5.83 17.23 -25.38
CA ALA A 234 4.72 16.97 -24.47
C ALA A 234 3.42 17.59 -24.99
N MET A 235 3.46 18.85 -25.45
CA MET A 235 2.32 19.55 -26.05
C MET A 235 1.82 18.84 -27.32
N ALA A 236 2.69 18.52 -28.26
CA ALA A 236 2.33 17.82 -29.51
C ALA A 236 1.76 16.41 -29.24
N GLY A 237 2.34 15.71 -28.27
CA GLY A 237 1.84 14.42 -27.80
C GLY A 237 0.45 14.49 -27.16
N GLY A 238 0.18 15.55 -26.39
CA GLY A 238 -1.12 15.86 -25.82
C GLY A 238 -2.18 16.12 -26.88
N VAL A 239 -1.91 17.03 -27.81
CA VAL A 239 -2.82 17.37 -28.91
C VAL A 239 -3.19 16.14 -29.74
N ARG A 240 -2.22 15.30 -30.11
CA ARG A 240 -2.47 14.06 -30.88
C ARG A 240 -3.38 13.07 -30.16
N ARG A 241 -3.47 13.13 -28.83
CA ARG A 241 -4.26 12.21 -27.99
C ARG A 241 -5.54 12.85 -27.45
N GLY A 242 -5.84 14.10 -27.81
CA GLY A 242 -6.97 14.84 -27.27
C GLY A 242 -6.88 15.15 -25.77
N ILE A 243 -5.65 15.24 -25.24
CA ILE A 243 -5.39 15.49 -23.81
C ILE A 243 -4.55 16.76 -23.69
N SER A 244 -4.90 17.67 -22.79
CA SER A 244 -4.10 18.85 -22.51
C SER A 244 -2.84 18.47 -21.71
N ALA A 245 -1.66 18.60 -22.32
CA ALA A 245 -0.38 18.40 -21.62
C ALA A 245 -0.17 19.54 -20.61
N LEU A 246 0.28 19.21 -19.39
CA LEU A 246 0.43 20.19 -18.29
C LEU A 246 1.41 21.33 -18.60
N ASP A 247 2.41 21.06 -19.42
CA ASP A 247 3.37 22.06 -19.91
C ASP A 247 2.94 22.71 -21.24
N GLY A 248 1.69 22.47 -21.70
CA GLY A 248 1.18 22.94 -22.99
C GLY A 248 1.11 24.45 -23.09
N ALA A 249 0.59 25.14 -22.07
CA ALA A 249 0.50 26.59 -22.04
C ALA A 249 1.88 27.25 -22.09
N SER A 250 2.84 26.76 -21.33
CA SER A 250 4.22 27.27 -21.34
C SER A 250 4.92 27.00 -22.68
N SER A 251 4.72 25.82 -23.28
CA SER A 251 5.25 25.49 -24.60
C SER A 251 4.69 26.41 -25.70
N PHE A 252 3.39 26.72 -25.61
CA PHE A 252 2.75 27.65 -26.52
C PHE A 252 3.27 29.08 -26.31
N ALA A 253 3.43 29.53 -25.07
CA ALA A 253 4.00 30.85 -24.74
C ALA A 253 5.41 31.01 -25.31
N ILE A 254 6.28 29.97 -25.22
CA ILE A 254 7.64 29.95 -25.81
C ILE A 254 7.57 30.11 -27.33
N LEU A 255 6.73 29.35 -28.01
CA LEU A 255 6.62 29.42 -29.47
C LEU A 255 5.99 30.74 -29.92
N ALA A 256 4.92 31.20 -29.24
CA ALA A 256 4.24 32.43 -29.58
C ALA A 256 5.15 33.65 -29.40
N SER A 257 5.87 33.75 -28.30
CA SER A 257 6.83 34.84 -28.06
C SER A 257 7.99 34.83 -29.05
N TYR A 258 8.53 33.65 -29.38
CA TYR A 258 9.60 33.51 -30.37
C TYR A 258 9.13 33.88 -31.78
N VAL A 259 7.98 33.36 -32.25
CA VAL A 259 7.46 33.62 -33.60
C VAL A 259 7.03 35.08 -33.74
N TRP A 260 6.36 35.64 -32.71
CA TRP A 260 5.99 37.05 -32.67
C TRP A 260 7.24 37.94 -32.84
N SER A 261 8.25 37.74 -32.00
CA SER A 261 9.48 38.54 -32.04
C SER A 261 10.24 38.38 -33.36
N ALA A 262 10.28 37.16 -33.92
CA ALA A 262 10.87 36.96 -35.23
C ALA A 262 10.10 37.70 -36.36
N ALA A 263 8.77 37.70 -36.31
CA ALA A 263 7.94 38.42 -37.26
C ALA A 263 8.12 39.96 -37.11
N VAL A 264 8.09 40.47 -35.90
CA VAL A 264 8.36 41.88 -35.61
C VAL A 264 9.75 42.28 -36.11
N LEU A 265 10.78 41.44 -35.87
CA LEU A 265 12.16 41.70 -36.34
C LEU A 265 12.27 41.75 -37.87
N VAL A 266 11.49 40.93 -38.60
CA VAL A 266 11.57 40.88 -40.08
C VAL A 266 10.66 41.89 -40.78
N PHE A 267 9.48 42.16 -40.21
CA PHE A 267 8.43 42.94 -40.91
C PHE A 267 8.25 44.36 -40.38
N THR A 268 9.02 44.78 -39.35
CA THR A 268 8.94 46.15 -38.80
C THR A 268 10.28 46.82 -38.71
N ASP A 269 10.33 48.11 -38.35
CA ASP A 269 11.56 48.89 -38.17
C ASP A 269 12.45 48.37 -37.03
N ALA A 270 11.97 47.49 -36.18
CA ALA A 270 12.75 46.79 -35.16
C ALA A 270 13.91 45.95 -35.76
N GLY A 271 13.87 45.62 -37.04
CA GLY A 271 14.97 44.95 -37.74
C GLY A 271 16.13 45.81 -38.12
N THR A 272 16.01 47.15 -38.01
CA THR A 272 17.07 48.10 -38.32
C THR A 272 18.21 48.05 -37.32
N LEU A 273 19.46 48.13 -37.74
CA LEU A 273 20.63 47.95 -36.84
C LEU A 273 20.72 48.97 -35.74
N THR A 274 20.19 50.17 -35.92
CA THR A 274 20.23 51.29 -34.99
C THR A 274 19.04 51.35 -34.03
N TRP A 275 18.09 50.39 -34.15
CA TRP A 275 16.89 50.36 -33.33
C TRP A 275 17.24 50.12 -31.86
N ARG A 276 16.62 50.82 -30.94
CA ARG A 276 16.72 50.68 -29.48
C ARG A 276 15.37 50.43 -28.86
N ASN A 277 15.35 49.62 -27.81
CA ASN A 277 14.13 49.35 -27.04
C ASN A 277 13.94 50.39 -25.96
N TYR A 278 12.98 51.28 -26.14
CA TYR A 278 12.61 52.33 -25.16
C TYR A 278 11.31 51.98 -24.43
N GLY A 279 10.75 50.80 -24.65
CA GLY A 279 9.45 50.38 -24.10
C GLY A 279 9.51 50.09 -22.59
N GLY A 280 8.39 50.34 -21.89
CA GLY A 280 8.22 49.99 -20.49
C GLY A 280 8.21 48.47 -20.25
N TRP A 281 8.63 48.03 -19.05
CA TRP A 281 8.68 46.58 -18.68
C TRP A 281 7.33 45.99 -18.36
N LEU A 282 6.39 46.86 -17.95
CA LEU A 282 5.04 46.46 -17.59
C LEU A 282 4.12 46.59 -18.82
N PRO A 283 3.24 45.61 -19.10
CA PRO A 283 2.30 45.69 -20.20
C PRO A 283 1.49 47.00 -20.18
N LEU A 284 1.11 47.51 -18.99
CA LEU A 284 0.41 48.78 -18.80
C LEU A 284 1.20 50.01 -19.28
N GLN A 285 2.51 49.92 -19.32
CA GLN A 285 3.41 51.05 -19.68
C GLN A 285 4.07 50.84 -21.06
N MET A 286 3.69 49.81 -21.80
CA MET A 286 4.26 49.53 -23.11
C MET A 286 3.88 50.58 -24.11
N ALA A 287 4.87 51.06 -24.87
CA ALA A 287 4.65 51.95 -26.00
C ALA A 287 3.99 51.24 -27.20
N GLU A 288 3.40 51.99 -28.14
CA GLU A 288 2.88 51.44 -29.38
C GLU A 288 3.99 50.97 -30.36
N GLU A 289 5.25 51.36 -30.08
CA GLU A 289 6.40 50.93 -30.87
C GLU A 289 6.60 49.42 -30.85
N PRO A 290 7.19 48.80 -31.94
CA PRO A 290 7.41 47.38 -32.03
C PRO A 290 8.17 46.82 -30.83
N ALA A 291 7.63 45.80 -30.14
CA ALA A 291 8.25 45.17 -28.99
C ALA A 291 8.69 43.74 -29.28
N LEU A 292 9.88 43.36 -28.83
CA LEU A 292 10.45 42.00 -28.92
C LEU A 292 10.25 41.26 -27.59
N PHE A 293 9.99 39.98 -27.64
CA PHE A 293 9.74 39.08 -26.51
C PHE A 293 10.63 37.83 -26.54
N PHE A 294 11.86 37.94 -27.10
CA PHE A 294 12.82 36.82 -27.09
C PHE A 294 13.23 36.41 -25.69
N GLU A 295 13.29 37.36 -24.77
CA GLU A 295 13.61 37.16 -23.37
C GLU A 295 12.54 36.30 -22.69
N VAL A 296 11.28 36.41 -23.10
CA VAL A 296 10.20 35.58 -22.56
C VAL A 296 10.39 34.12 -22.97
N ALA A 297 10.66 33.83 -24.27
CA ALA A 297 10.94 32.49 -24.74
C ALA A 297 12.12 31.85 -24.01
N CYS A 298 13.19 32.63 -23.80
CA CYS A 298 14.38 32.20 -23.09
C CYS A 298 14.14 31.99 -21.59
N ALA A 299 13.50 32.98 -20.93
CA ALA A 299 13.24 32.90 -19.49
C ALA A 299 12.28 31.76 -19.14
N VAL A 300 11.17 31.61 -19.85
CA VAL A 300 10.22 30.49 -19.66
C VAL A 300 10.93 29.15 -19.79
N THR A 301 11.72 28.97 -20.86
CA THR A 301 12.46 27.72 -21.09
C THR A 301 13.44 27.42 -19.97
N SER A 302 14.27 28.41 -19.61
CA SER A 302 15.33 28.23 -18.61
C SER A 302 14.77 28.00 -17.22
N LEU A 303 13.78 28.78 -16.81
CA LEU A 303 13.14 28.64 -15.49
C LEU A 303 12.40 27.30 -15.37
N LEU A 304 11.72 26.83 -16.44
CA LEU A 304 11.09 25.51 -16.45
C LEU A 304 12.13 24.39 -16.35
N LEU A 305 13.23 24.46 -17.10
CA LEU A 305 14.29 23.44 -17.03
C LEU A 305 14.95 23.40 -15.66
N VAL A 306 15.24 24.58 -15.08
CA VAL A 306 15.78 24.68 -13.71
C VAL A 306 14.80 24.10 -12.69
N GLY A 307 13.53 24.49 -12.74
CA GLY A 307 12.50 23.97 -11.84
C GLY A 307 12.36 22.44 -11.95
N ARG A 308 12.32 21.90 -13.17
CA ARG A 308 12.25 20.46 -13.40
C ARG A 308 13.48 19.72 -12.91
N PHE A 309 14.66 20.29 -13.12
CA PHE A 309 15.92 19.71 -12.65
C PHE A 309 15.99 19.63 -11.12
N PHE A 310 15.59 20.69 -10.42
CA PHE A 310 15.51 20.67 -8.96
C PHE A 310 14.43 19.71 -8.44
N SER A 311 13.25 19.72 -9.04
CA SER A 311 12.16 18.81 -8.70
C SER A 311 12.56 17.32 -8.84
N MET A 312 13.41 16.98 -9.81
CA MET A 312 13.94 15.62 -9.93
C MET A 312 14.90 15.23 -8.81
N ARG A 313 15.63 16.18 -8.22
CA ARG A 313 16.56 15.90 -7.11
C ARG A 313 15.89 15.77 -5.73
N VAL A 314 14.72 16.35 -5.56
CA VAL A 314 13.94 16.29 -4.31
C VAL A 314 13.22 14.95 -4.11
N ARG A 315 13.32 14.01 -5.05
CA ARG A 315 12.55 12.75 -5.05
C ARG A 315 12.92 11.75 -3.97
N PRO A 316 11.97 10.83 -3.67
CA PRO A 316 12.19 9.80 -2.67
C PRO A 316 13.42 8.94 -2.99
N HIS A 317 14.30 8.82 -2.02
CA HIS A 317 15.56 8.08 -2.14
C HIS A 317 15.47 6.69 -1.50
N LEU A 318 14.41 6.39 -0.71
CA LEU A 318 14.31 5.13 0.03
C LEU A 318 14.42 3.89 -0.86
N GLN A 319 13.77 3.90 -2.02
CA GLN A 319 13.89 2.77 -2.95
C GLN A 319 15.32 2.57 -3.47
N GLN A 320 16.05 3.67 -3.73
CA GLN A 320 17.45 3.60 -4.14
C GLN A 320 18.35 3.16 -2.99
N GLU A 321 18.11 3.66 -1.78
CA GLU A 321 18.81 3.24 -0.57
C GLU A 321 18.58 1.75 -0.27
N LEU A 322 17.34 1.27 -0.40
CA LEU A 322 17.01 -0.16 -0.24
C LEU A 322 17.64 -1.02 -1.34
N ALA A 323 17.64 -0.54 -2.59
CA ALA A 323 18.29 -1.25 -3.70
C ALA A 323 19.81 -1.36 -3.49
N ALA A 324 20.45 -0.32 -2.94
CA ALA A 324 21.86 -0.34 -2.58
C ALA A 324 22.19 -1.32 -1.42
N ARG A 325 21.18 -1.70 -0.60
CA ARG A 325 21.33 -2.67 0.48
C ARG A 325 21.00 -4.11 0.04
N VAL A 326 20.59 -4.32 -1.21
CA VAL A 326 20.44 -5.68 -1.76
C VAL A 326 21.85 -6.23 -2.01
N PRO A 327 22.21 -7.38 -1.43
CA PRO A 327 23.51 -8.01 -1.69
C PRO A 327 23.65 -8.34 -3.18
N ASP A 328 24.83 -8.13 -3.72
CA ASP A 328 25.14 -8.62 -5.06
C ASP A 328 25.01 -10.14 -5.08
N SER A 329 24.38 -10.68 -6.12
CA SER A 329 24.16 -12.12 -6.29
C SER A 329 25.45 -12.93 -6.34
N GLU A 330 26.56 -12.30 -6.74
CA GLU A 330 27.89 -12.91 -6.84
C GLU A 330 28.73 -12.76 -5.54
N SER A 331 28.27 -11.96 -4.56
CA SER A 331 28.99 -11.80 -3.30
C SER A 331 29.12 -13.13 -2.56
N GLU A 332 30.34 -13.51 -2.18
CA GLU A 332 30.63 -14.76 -1.51
C GLU A 332 30.49 -14.65 0.02
N TYR A 333 29.86 -15.65 0.60
CA TYR A 333 29.71 -15.83 2.06
C TYR A 333 30.21 -17.19 2.49
N LEU A 334 30.87 -17.25 3.64
CA LEU A 334 31.30 -18.51 4.22
C LEU A 334 30.10 -19.24 4.80
N VAL A 335 29.70 -20.33 4.15
CA VAL A 335 28.53 -21.14 4.51
C VAL A 335 28.97 -22.46 5.14
N ARG A 336 28.31 -22.81 6.24
CA ARG A 336 28.53 -24.03 6.99
C ARG A 336 27.33 -24.94 6.82
N ARG A 337 27.49 -26.00 6.04
CA ARG A 337 26.45 -27.00 5.76
C ARG A 337 26.77 -28.32 6.41
N ARG A 338 25.74 -29.02 6.88
CA ARG A 338 25.85 -30.43 7.22
C ARG A 338 25.66 -31.30 5.97
N SER A 339 26.69 -32.02 5.57
CA SER A 339 26.58 -33.03 4.50
C SER A 339 25.62 -34.15 4.92
N ARG A 340 25.03 -34.87 3.94
CA ARG A 340 24.21 -36.07 4.18
C ARG A 340 24.97 -37.13 4.98
N SER A 341 26.33 -37.13 4.99
CA SER A 341 27.21 -37.97 5.78
C SER A 341 27.42 -37.51 7.23
N GLY A 342 26.75 -36.40 7.66
CA GLY A 342 26.92 -35.84 9.01
C GLY A 342 28.12 -34.90 9.17
N LYS A 343 29.05 -34.85 8.19
CA LYS A 343 30.24 -34.01 8.24
C LYS A 343 29.88 -32.56 7.95
N VAL A 344 30.43 -31.65 8.75
CA VAL A 344 30.24 -30.18 8.52
C VAL A 344 31.27 -29.74 7.47
N ILE A 345 30.81 -29.15 6.42
CA ILE A 345 31.59 -28.56 5.31
C ILE A 345 31.47 -27.06 5.42
N GLU A 346 32.59 -26.34 5.37
CA GLU A 346 32.65 -24.88 5.23
C GLU A 346 33.14 -24.59 3.83
N GLU A 347 32.32 -23.89 3.06
CA GLU A 347 32.61 -23.48 1.68
C GLU A 347 32.15 -22.06 1.42
N PRO A 348 32.88 -21.26 0.62
CA PRO A 348 32.39 -19.97 0.13
C PRO A 348 31.31 -20.24 -0.92
N LEU A 349 30.13 -19.62 -0.73
CA LEU A 349 29.02 -19.71 -1.67
C LEU A 349 28.55 -18.31 -2.03
N ALA A 350 28.10 -18.15 -3.26
CA ALA A 350 27.48 -16.91 -3.71
C ALA A 350 26.15 -16.66 -2.97
N ALA A 351 25.80 -15.40 -2.76
CA ALA A 351 24.55 -15.01 -2.09
C ALA A 351 23.31 -15.69 -2.69
N ALA A 352 23.31 -15.90 -4.01
CA ALA A 352 22.22 -16.56 -4.74
C ALA A 352 22.09 -18.08 -4.45
N GLU A 353 23.13 -18.73 -3.91
CA GLU A 353 23.19 -20.17 -3.65
C GLU A 353 22.87 -20.53 -2.19
N ILE A 354 22.70 -19.53 -1.33
CA ILE A 354 22.34 -19.70 0.07
C ILE A 354 20.93 -20.25 0.18
N ASN A 355 20.75 -21.28 1.02
CA ASN A 355 19.46 -21.91 1.24
C ASN A 355 18.98 -21.75 2.68
N ARG A 356 17.66 -21.93 2.88
CA ARG A 356 17.06 -21.99 4.22
C ARG A 356 17.67 -23.11 5.04
N GLY A 357 18.10 -22.81 6.26
CA GLY A 357 18.75 -23.74 7.19
C GLY A 357 20.27 -23.71 7.16
N ASP A 358 20.89 -23.01 6.19
CA ASP A 358 22.34 -22.82 6.15
C ASP A 358 22.80 -21.95 7.33
N ASP A 359 23.95 -22.25 7.88
CA ASP A 359 24.63 -21.39 8.85
C ASP A 359 25.69 -20.56 8.11
N ILE A 360 25.54 -19.24 8.11
CA ILE A 360 26.46 -18.32 7.44
C ILE A 360 27.23 -17.48 8.45
N VAL A 361 28.47 -17.14 8.10
CA VAL A 361 29.33 -16.29 8.90
C VAL A 361 29.40 -14.90 8.27
N ILE A 362 28.98 -13.89 9.04
CA ILE A 362 29.02 -12.49 8.64
C ILE A 362 30.19 -11.78 9.30
N VAL A 363 30.98 -11.08 8.49
CA VAL A 363 32.13 -10.28 8.91
C VAL A 363 31.78 -8.80 8.91
N PRO A 364 32.56 -7.95 9.64
CA PRO A 364 32.34 -6.51 9.64
C PRO A 364 32.37 -5.90 8.23
N GLY A 365 31.46 -4.98 7.95
CA GLY A 365 31.29 -4.33 6.64
C GLY A 365 30.47 -5.12 5.63
N ALA A 366 30.16 -6.40 5.91
CA ALA A 366 29.33 -7.21 5.00
C ALA A 366 27.85 -6.90 5.14
N ILE A 367 27.14 -6.88 4.00
CA ILE A 367 25.68 -6.83 3.94
C ILE A 367 25.15 -8.22 4.24
N ILE A 368 24.14 -8.33 5.10
CA ILE A 368 23.50 -9.61 5.43
C ILE A 368 22.65 -10.07 4.25
N PRO A 369 22.89 -11.30 3.68
CA PRO A 369 22.25 -11.73 2.42
C PRO A 369 20.83 -12.29 2.59
N ALA A 370 20.45 -12.67 3.82
CA ALA A 370 19.21 -13.41 4.09
C ALA A 370 18.67 -13.05 5.48
N ASP A 371 17.38 -13.31 5.71
CA ASP A 371 16.82 -13.19 7.07
C ASP A 371 17.18 -14.45 7.88
N GLY A 372 17.47 -14.27 9.17
CA GLY A 372 17.83 -15.38 10.03
C GLY A 372 17.92 -15.02 11.50
N GLU A 373 18.51 -15.94 12.27
CA GLU A 373 18.73 -15.81 13.71
C GLU A 373 20.19 -16.05 14.04
N VAL A 374 20.73 -15.25 14.95
CA VAL A 374 22.12 -15.39 15.43
C VAL A 374 22.23 -16.65 16.27
N VAL A 375 23.07 -17.58 15.83
CA VAL A 375 23.36 -18.84 16.53
C VAL A 375 24.72 -18.83 17.23
N GLY A 376 25.54 -17.80 17.00
CA GLY A 376 26.85 -17.66 17.66
C GLY A 376 27.51 -16.32 17.33
N GLY A 377 28.41 -15.89 18.24
CA GLY A 377 29.10 -14.62 18.13
C GLY A 377 28.28 -13.43 18.66
N SER A 378 28.83 -12.25 18.52
CA SER A 378 28.20 -10.98 18.87
C SER A 378 28.71 -9.86 17.95
N GLY A 379 27.97 -8.78 17.84
CA GLY A 379 28.35 -7.65 17.00
C GLY A 379 27.36 -6.49 17.11
N GLN A 380 27.66 -5.42 16.39
CA GLN A 380 26.76 -4.29 16.27
C GLN A 380 26.36 -4.10 14.81
N LEU A 381 25.06 -3.92 14.58
CA LEU A 381 24.53 -3.50 13.30
C LEU A 381 24.62 -1.99 13.13
N GLU A 382 24.80 -1.54 11.89
CA GLU A 382 24.46 -0.16 11.54
C GLU A 382 22.96 0.08 11.73
N PRO A 383 22.55 1.36 11.91
CA PRO A 383 21.12 1.70 11.90
C PRO A 383 20.43 1.13 10.67
N GLU A 384 19.35 0.40 10.87
CA GLU A 384 18.55 -0.16 9.78
C GLU A 384 17.80 0.98 9.09
N LEU A 385 17.59 0.85 7.77
CA LEU A 385 16.81 1.83 7.00
C LEU A 385 15.33 1.84 7.35
N ILE A 386 14.87 0.75 7.98
CA ILE A 386 13.48 0.50 8.32
C ILE A 386 13.42 0.12 9.78
N ASP A 387 12.62 0.87 10.57
CA ASP A 387 12.28 0.55 11.96
C ASP A 387 13.41 0.65 12.99
N ALA A 388 14.62 1.05 12.61
CA ALA A 388 15.69 1.23 13.59
C ALA A 388 16.52 2.48 13.26
N HIS A 389 16.44 3.47 14.14
CA HIS A 389 17.23 4.69 14.02
C HIS A 389 18.55 4.61 14.79
N GLU A 390 18.74 3.56 15.60
CA GLU A 390 19.93 3.36 16.44
C GLU A 390 20.65 2.05 16.10
N SER A 391 21.95 2.03 16.40
CA SER A 391 22.77 0.83 16.25
C SER A 391 22.31 -0.26 17.23
N ARG A 392 22.05 -1.45 16.72
CA ARG A 392 21.57 -2.59 17.50
C ARG A 392 22.69 -3.58 17.81
N THR A 393 22.81 -3.95 19.09
CA THR A 393 23.73 -5.00 19.51
C THR A 393 23.11 -6.38 19.28
N LEU A 394 23.84 -7.25 18.56
CA LEU A 394 23.44 -8.63 18.31
C LEU A 394 23.99 -9.56 19.40
N LYS A 395 23.12 -10.44 19.86
CA LYS A 395 23.41 -11.58 20.77
C LYS A 395 22.82 -12.84 20.17
N VAL A 396 23.21 -14.01 20.68
CA VAL A 396 22.61 -15.29 20.32
C VAL A 396 21.09 -15.23 20.55
N GLY A 397 20.31 -15.69 19.59
CA GLY A 397 18.84 -15.55 19.54
C GLY A 397 18.33 -14.25 18.94
N SER A 398 19.21 -13.29 18.59
CA SER A 398 18.78 -12.05 17.91
C SER A 398 18.37 -12.34 16.48
N LYS A 399 17.20 -11.84 16.05
CA LYS A 399 16.78 -11.89 14.64
C LYS A 399 17.56 -10.85 13.85
N VAL A 400 18.04 -11.21 12.66
CA VAL A 400 18.74 -10.34 11.71
C VAL A 400 18.05 -10.42 10.36
N TYR A 401 18.08 -9.32 9.60
CA TYR A 401 17.36 -9.19 8.35
C TYR A 401 18.30 -8.89 7.18
N ALA A 402 17.92 -9.36 6.01
CA ALA A 402 18.63 -9.07 4.76
C ALA A 402 18.75 -7.53 4.55
N GLY A 403 19.91 -7.09 4.05
CA GLY A 403 20.21 -5.68 3.82
C GLY A 403 20.74 -4.91 5.03
N SER A 404 20.75 -5.51 6.24
CA SER A 404 21.46 -4.94 7.39
C SER A 404 22.98 -5.07 7.20
N ILE A 405 23.76 -4.14 7.73
CA ILE A 405 25.22 -4.14 7.66
C ILE A 405 25.77 -4.38 9.05
N LEU A 406 26.69 -5.36 9.17
CA LEU A 406 27.40 -5.60 10.40
C LEU A 406 28.54 -4.60 10.53
N ARG A 407 28.49 -3.72 11.54
CA ARG A 407 29.48 -2.67 11.77
C ARG A 407 30.74 -3.23 12.47
N THR A 408 30.53 -3.98 13.55
CA THR A 408 31.61 -4.56 14.35
C THR A 408 31.24 -5.97 14.81
N GLY A 409 32.25 -6.76 15.13
CA GLY A 409 32.07 -8.13 15.61
C GLY A 409 32.04 -9.14 14.47
N LYS A 410 31.82 -10.41 14.83
CA LYS A 410 31.66 -11.53 13.91
C LYS A 410 30.48 -12.36 14.37
N VAL A 411 29.54 -12.58 13.46
CA VAL A 411 28.27 -13.21 13.80
C VAL A 411 28.06 -14.42 12.91
N LYS A 412 27.67 -15.53 13.53
CA LYS A 412 27.17 -16.72 12.83
C LYS A 412 25.65 -16.72 12.92
N MET A 413 24.98 -16.75 11.80
CA MET A 413 23.53 -16.77 11.74
C MET A 413 23.00 -18.00 11.00
N ARG A 414 21.83 -18.49 11.42
CA ARG A 414 21.07 -19.52 10.72
C ARG A 414 20.03 -18.86 9.84
N VAL A 415 20.05 -19.21 8.56
CA VAL A 415 19.17 -18.66 7.56
C VAL A 415 17.74 -19.20 7.72
N SER A 416 16.77 -18.28 7.85
CA SER A 416 15.35 -18.61 7.92
C SER A 416 14.62 -18.34 6.60
N ARG A 417 14.97 -17.26 5.87
CA ARG A 417 14.36 -16.85 4.61
C ARG A 417 15.41 -16.31 3.65
N VAL A 418 15.23 -16.58 2.35
CA VAL A 418 16.16 -16.19 1.28
C VAL A 418 15.45 -15.51 0.12
N GLY A 419 16.15 -14.68 -0.63
CA GLY A 419 15.72 -14.06 -1.88
C GLY A 419 14.42 -13.27 -1.75
N HIS A 420 13.40 -13.64 -2.53
CA HIS A 420 12.13 -12.92 -2.57
C HIS A 420 11.28 -13.05 -1.29
N ALA A 421 11.58 -13.99 -0.41
CA ALA A 421 10.88 -14.20 0.86
C ALA A 421 11.46 -13.36 2.01
N THR A 422 12.54 -12.62 1.79
CA THR A 422 13.15 -11.76 2.82
C THR A 422 12.28 -10.53 3.11
N ARG A 423 12.42 -9.99 4.35
CA ARG A 423 11.77 -8.75 4.78
C ARG A 423 12.08 -7.58 3.83
N LEU A 424 13.36 -7.42 3.45
CA LEU A 424 13.79 -6.37 2.53
C LEU A 424 13.09 -6.47 1.17
N SER A 425 13.00 -7.68 0.61
CA SER A 425 12.34 -7.93 -0.67
C SER A 425 10.84 -7.66 -0.61
N THR A 426 10.18 -7.99 0.51
CA THR A 426 8.76 -7.71 0.74
C THR A 426 8.49 -6.21 0.80
N VAL A 427 9.31 -5.46 1.55
CA VAL A 427 9.21 -3.99 1.65
C VAL A 427 9.43 -3.33 0.29
N ASN A 428 10.46 -3.74 -0.43
CA ASN A 428 10.77 -3.16 -1.74
C ASN A 428 9.62 -3.37 -2.74
N ARG A 429 9.06 -4.58 -2.81
CA ARG A 429 7.90 -4.88 -3.66
C ARG A 429 6.65 -4.10 -3.25
N TRP A 430 6.42 -3.93 -1.95
CA TRP A 430 5.30 -3.12 -1.44
C TRP A 430 5.42 -1.66 -1.87
N LEU A 431 6.60 -1.05 -1.66
CA LEU A 431 6.87 0.33 -2.07
C LEU A 431 6.78 0.52 -3.59
N GLU A 432 7.27 -0.45 -4.37
CA GLU A 432 7.15 -0.43 -5.83
C GLU A 432 5.68 -0.42 -6.26
N ARG A 433 4.85 -1.30 -5.71
CA ARG A 433 3.42 -1.35 -6.00
C ARG A 433 2.68 -0.12 -5.51
N ALA A 434 2.95 0.34 -4.28
CA ALA A 434 2.36 1.56 -3.73
C ALA A 434 2.65 2.79 -4.60
N SER A 435 3.85 2.84 -5.23
CA SER A 435 4.23 3.92 -6.15
C SER A 435 3.50 3.85 -7.50
N HIS A 436 3.01 2.68 -7.91
CA HIS A 436 2.29 2.46 -9.17
C HIS A 436 0.76 2.59 -9.05
N HIS A 437 0.20 2.55 -7.84
CA HIS A 437 -1.23 2.76 -7.65
C HIS A 437 -1.60 4.22 -7.91
N GLN A 438 -2.35 4.46 -9.00
CA GLN A 438 -2.94 5.77 -9.27
C GLN A 438 -4.12 5.98 -8.32
N ASN A 439 -4.02 6.95 -7.45
CA ASN A 439 -5.07 7.27 -6.49
C ASN A 439 -6.15 8.16 -7.13
N ALA A 440 -7.40 7.95 -6.76
CA ALA A 440 -8.52 8.78 -7.22
C ALA A 440 -8.27 10.28 -6.96
N THR A 441 -7.70 10.62 -5.80
CA THR A 441 -7.33 12.01 -5.44
C THR A 441 -6.30 12.60 -6.40
N THR A 442 -5.31 11.80 -6.84
CA THR A 442 -4.30 12.22 -7.82
C THR A 442 -4.91 12.39 -9.21
N MET A 443 -5.87 11.54 -9.57
CA MET A 443 -6.60 11.65 -10.84
C MET A 443 -7.45 12.92 -10.89
N VAL A 444 -8.19 13.23 -9.82
CA VAL A 444 -9.01 14.45 -9.74
C VAL A 444 -8.14 15.71 -9.80
N SER A 445 -7.02 15.75 -9.08
CA SER A 445 -6.11 16.91 -9.13
C SER A 445 -5.46 17.08 -10.51
N THR A 446 -5.13 15.99 -11.18
CA THR A 446 -4.57 16.01 -12.53
C THR A 446 -5.61 16.42 -13.57
N GLN A 447 -6.87 15.99 -13.43
CA GLN A 447 -7.98 16.41 -14.29
C GLN A 447 -8.28 17.90 -14.11
N ALA A 448 -8.35 18.38 -12.86
CA ALA A 448 -8.53 19.81 -12.57
C ALA A 448 -7.37 20.64 -13.15
N ALA A 449 -6.13 20.18 -13.00
CA ALA A 449 -4.96 20.84 -13.59
C ALA A 449 -5.00 20.86 -15.13
N SER A 450 -5.46 19.78 -15.77
CA SER A 450 -5.57 19.73 -17.23
C SER A 450 -6.66 20.66 -17.80
N LEU A 451 -7.71 20.96 -17.03
CA LEU A 451 -8.77 21.92 -17.42
C LEU A 451 -8.27 23.37 -17.40
N LEU A 452 -7.30 23.70 -16.54
CA LEU A 452 -6.72 25.05 -16.48
C LEU A 452 -6.04 25.47 -17.79
N ILE A 453 -5.52 24.52 -18.57
CA ILE A 453 -4.79 24.83 -19.82
C ILE A 453 -5.71 25.36 -20.91
N PRO A 454 -6.79 24.66 -21.30
CA PRO A 454 -7.73 25.22 -22.27
C PRO A 454 -8.39 26.51 -21.76
N ALA A 455 -8.65 26.61 -20.45
CA ALA A 455 -9.15 27.82 -19.85
C ALA A 455 -8.17 28.98 -19.99
N ALA A 456 -6.87 28.76 -19.79
CA ALA A 456 -5.82 29.75 -19.98
C ALA A 456 -5.73 30.23 -21.43
N TYR A 457 -5.86 29.34 -22.44
CA TYR A 457 -5.88 29.70 -23.84
C TYR A 457 -7.09 30.62 -24.16
N VAL A 458 -8.28 30.23 -23.75
CA VAL A 458 -9.49 31.03 -23.96
C VAL A 458 -9.35 32.38 -23.30
N LEU A 459 -8.87 32.40 -22.06
CA LEU A 459 -8.70 33.64 -21.30
C LEU A 459 -7.63 34.56 -21.95
N ALA A 460 -6.52 34.01 -22.40
CA ALA A 460 -5.47 34.76 -23.11
C ALA A 460 -5.98 35.38 -24.40
N VAL A 461 -6.81 34.68 -25.18
CA VAL A 461 -7.42 35.23 -26.41
C VAL A 461 -8.42 36.33 -26.09
N LEU A 462 -9.27 36.15 -25.08
CA LEU A 462 -10.24 37.16 -24.62
C LEU A 462 -9.53 38.40 -24.08
N ASP A 463 -8.48 38.21 -23.29
CA ASP A 463 -7.67 39.29 -22.73
C ASP A 463 -6.94 40.06 -23.81
N PHE A 464 -6.34 39.37 -24.78
CA PHE A 464 -5.74 40.01 -25.96
C PHE A 464 -6.75 40.90 -26.68
N GLY A 465 -7.96 40.39 -26.98
CA GLY A 465 -9.03 41.16 -27.62
C GLY A 465 -9.48 42.36 -26.79
N MET A 466 -9.64 42.19 -25.49
CA MET A 466 -10.02 43.22 -24.55
C MET A 466 -8.98 44.37 -24.52
N TRP A 467 -7.69 44.03 -24.31
CA TRP A 467 -6.61 45.03 -24.29
C TRP A 467 -6.46 45.77 -25.61
N TRP A 468 -6.54 45.04 -26.74
CA TRP A 468 -6.48 45.65 -28.07
C TRP A 468 -7.64 46.63 -28.33
N LEU A 469 -8.87 46.26 -27.94
CA LEU A 469 -10.04 47.12 -28.09
C LEU A 469 -10.00 48.33 -27.17
N LEU A 470 -9.48 48.22 -25.96
CA LEU A 470 -9.44 49.28 -24.98
C LEU A 470 -8.29 50.29 -25.20
N THR A 471 -7.12 49.80 -25.61
CA THR A 471 -5.88 50.64 -25.68
C THR A 471 -5.43 50.87 -27.09
N GLY A 472 -5.85 50.05 -28.08
CA GLY A 472 -5.29 50.04 -29.42
C GLY A 472 -3.88 49.51 -29.53
N ASN A 473 -3.22 49.21 -28.38
CA ASN A 473 -1.82 48.78 -28.32
C ASN A 473 -1.69 47.26 -28.41
N VAL A 474 -1.29 46.74 -29.58
CA VAL A 474 -1.14 45.32 -29.87
C VAL A 474 -0.03 44.67 -29.04
N ASN A 475 1.05 45.41 -28.72
CA ASN A 475 2.17 44.93 -27.93
C ASN A 475 1.74 44.68 -26.47
N ALA A 476 1.03 45.63 -25.88
CA ALA A 476 0.48 45.47 -24.53
C ALA A 476 -0.51 44.29 -24.46
N ALA A 477 -1.43 44.19 -25.45
CA ALA A 477 -2.38 43.08 -25.55
C ALA A 477 -1.65 41.71 -25.67
N PHE A 478 -0.59 41.64 -26.47
CA PHE A 478 0.19 40.41 -26.60
C PHE A 478 0.97 40.07 -25.33
N ALA A 479 1.55 41.08 -24.66
CA ALA A 479 2.27 40.92 -23.43
C ALA A 479 1.38 40.40 -22.29
N THR A 480 0.15 40.91 -22.13
CA THR A 480 -0.80 40.43 -21.10
C THR A 480 -1.25 39.01 -21.40
N ALA A 481 -1.58 38.68 -22.66
CA ALA A 481 -1.93 37.35 -23.07
C ALA A 481 -0.77 36.36 -22.82
N LEU A 482 0.49 36.74 -23.13
CA LEU A 482 1.66 35.95 -22.80
C LEU A 482 1.85 35.75 -21.28
N ALA A 483 1.60 36.80 -20.49
CA ALA A 483 1.70 36.73 -19.03
C ALA A 483 0.68 35.73 -18.47
N ILE A 484 -0.56 35.70 -18.97
CA ILE A 484 -1.59 34.71 -18.61
C ILE A 484 -1.10 33.29 -18.91
N LEU A 485 -0.56 33.05 -20.11
CA LEU A 485 -0.05 31.72 -20.49
C LEU A 485 1.19 31.30 -19.68
N ALA A 486 2.01 32.25 -19.29
CA ALA A 486 3.24 31.99 -18.53
C ALA A 486 3.00 31.80 -17.03
N VAL A 487 1.96 32.45 -16.48
CA VAL A 487 1.68 32.42 -15.03
C VAL A 487 0.96 31.17 -14.59
N VAL A 488 0.15 30.55 -15.46
CA VAL A 488 -0.65 29.37 -15.10
C VAL A 488 0.26 28.20 -14.79
N ALA A 489 0.15 27.68 -13.55
CA ALA A 489 0.98 26.60 -13.00
C ALA A 489 0.17 25.30 -12.77
N PRO A 490 -0.36 24.63 -13.83
CA PRO A 490 -1.14 23.40 -13.67
C PRO A 490 -0.29 22.25 -13.10
N VAL A 491 1.00 22.29 -13.35
CA VAL A 491 1.96 21.29 -12.88
C VAL A 491 2.09 21.31 -11.35
N ALA A 492 2.07 22.48 -10.72
CA ALA A 492 2.13 22.60 -9.27
C ALA A 492 0.93 21.89 -8.61
N LEU A 493 -0.27 22.04 -9.16
CA LEU A 493 -1.49 21.33 -8.72
C LEU A 493 -1.38 19.81 -8.88
N ALA A 494 -0.94 19.34 -10.04
CA ALA A 494 -0.88 17.92 -10.34
C ALA A 494 0.22 17.19 -9.54
N ILE A 495 1.41 17.78 -9.42
CA ILE A 495 2.56 17.16 -8.75
C ILE A 495 2.43 17.23 -7.22
N SER A 496 1.86 18.30 -6.66
CA SER A 496 1.82 18.51 -5.21
C SER A 496 1.17 17.36 -4.45
N THR A 497 0.02 16.89 -4.93
CA THR A 497 -0.73 15.77 -4.35
C THR A 497 0.06 14.47 -4.45
N ALA A 498 0.58 14.15 -5.65
CA ALA A 498 1.34 12.93 -5.89
C ALA A 498 2.65 12.90 -5.08
N LEU A 499 3.34 14.04 -4.95
CA LEU A 499 4.58 14.15 -4.18
C LEU A 499 4.33 13.99 -2.68
N ALA A 500 3.32 14.65 -2.13
CA ALA A 500 2.97 14.53 -0.71
C ALA A 500 2.62 13.09 -0.32
N ILE A 501 1.83 12.39 -1.16
CA ILE A 501 1.48 10.98 -0.96
C ILE A 501 2.74 10.10 -1.00
N ARG A 502 3.60 10.25 -2.01
CA ARG A 502 4.84 9.46 -2.14
C ARG A 502 5.77 9.66 -0.95
N LEU A 503 5.96 10.90 -0.52
CA LEU A 503 6.78 11.21 0.66
C LEU A 503 6.14 10.70 1.95
N GLY A 504 4.81 10.70 2.05
CA GLY A 504 4.07 10.08 3.14
C GLY A 504 4.29 8.57 3.21
N ILE A 505 4.19 7.86 2.08
CA ILE A 505 4.46 6.41 1.99
C ILE A 505 5.92 6.11 2.34
N GLU A 506 6.87 6.91 1.84
CA GLU A 506 8.28 6.76 2.19
C GLU A 506 8.54 6.99 3.68
N SER A 507 7.96 8.04 4.26
CA SER A 507 8.08 8.35 5.69
C SER A 507 7.48 7.27 6.57
N ALA A 508 6.30 6.74 6.21
CA ALA A 508 5.69 5.60 6.86
C ALA A 508 6.60 4.36 6.82
N ALA A 509 7.13 4.04 5.63
CA ALA A 509 7.98 2.87 5.44
C ALA A 509 9.29 2.94 6.22
N ARG A 510 9.92 4.12 6.34
CA ARG A 510 11.10 4.32 7.21
C ARG A 510 10.80 4.01 8.68
N ASN A 511 9.56 4.23 9.11
CA ASN A 511 9.08 3.92 10.45
C ASN A 511 8.46 2.52 10.55
N GLY A 512 8.74 1.60 9.62
CA GLY A 512 8.23 0.24 9.67
C GLY A 512 6.72 0.10 9.38
N ILE A 513 6.10 1.10 8.78
CA ILE A 513 4.67 1.16 8.45
C ILE A 513 4.53 1.16 6.93
N LEU A 514 4.02 0.09 6.36
CA LEU A 514 3.83 -0.03 4.91
C LEU A 514 2.39 0.30 4.53
N VAL A 515 2.18 1.43 3.89
CA VAL A 515 0.87 1.90 3.41
C VAL A 515 0.68 1.45 1.97
N ARG A 516 -0.49 0.87 1.63
CA ARG A 516 -0.78 0.30 0.30
C ARG A 516 -0.92 1.36 -0.79
N ASP A 517 -1.62 2.45 -0.49
CA ASP A 517 -1.93 3.51 -1.44
C ASP A 517 -2.24 4.84 -0.74
N GLY A 518 -2.31 5.91 -1.51
CA GLY A 518 -2.57 7.23 -0.93
C GLY A 518 -4.04 7.46 -0.55
N ALA A 519 -4.99 6.65 -1.04
CA ALA A 519 -6.38 6.73 -0.60
C ALA A 519 -6.51 6.33 0.87
N THR A 520 -5.66 5.39 1.31
CA THR A 520 -5.57 4.95 2.71
C THR A 520 -5.30 6.13 3.66
N PHE A 521 -4.46 7.10 3.28
CA PHE A 521 -4.22 8.28 4.13
C PHE A 521 -5.50 9.12 4.33
N ARG A 522 -6.32 9.26 3.30
CA ARG A 522 -7.55 10.06 3.38
C ARG A 522 -8.61 9.37 4.27
N ILE A 523 -8.72 8.05 4.19
CA ILE A 523 -9.63 7.28 5.06
C ILE A 523 -9.12 7.32 6.50
N LEU A 524 -7.80 7.17 6.74
CA LEU A 524 -7.20 7.28 8.08
C LEU A 524 -7.35 8.68 8.70
N GLU A 525 -7.31 9.74 7.88
CA GLU A 525 -7.59 11.09 8.35
C GLU A 525 -9.01 11.22 8.90
N ALA A 526 -9.98 10.60 8.19
CA ALA A 526 -11.39 10.60 8.56
C ALA A 526 -11.73 9.57 9.66
N THR A 527 -10.79 8.70 10.03
CA THR A 527 -11.01 7.66 11.06
C THR A 527 -11.26 8.29 12.42
N ASP A 528 -12.42 7.98 12.98
CA ASP A 528 -12.86 8.38 14.31
C ASP A 528 -12.81 7.24 15.34
N THR A 529 -12.76 5.98 14.87
CA THR A 529 -12.80 4.80 15.72
C THR A 529 -11.69 3.82 15.34
N VAL A 530 -10.85 3.46 16.34
CA VAL A 530 -9.78 2.46 16.16
C VAL A 530 -10.12 1.22 16.97
N VAL A 531 -10.35 0.10 16.31
CA VAL A 531 -10.68 -1.19 16.91
C VAL A 531 -9.45 -2.06 17.01
N PHE A 532 -9.09 -2.47 18.21
CA PHE A 532 -7.99 -3.38 18.46
C PHE A 532 -8.47 -4.80 18.73
N ASN A 533 -7.96 -5.77 17.99
CA ASN A 533 -8.06 -7.17 18.39
C ASN A 533 -7.10 -7.38 19.56
N ARG A 534 -7.58 -7.70 20.78
CA ARG A 534 -6.74 -7.79 21.99
C ARG A 534 -5.50 -8.67 21.77
N VAL A 535 -5.72 -9.92 21.41
CA VAL A 535 -4.63 -10.89 21.14
C VAL A 535 -3.96 -10.56 19.82
N GLY A 536 -2.62 -10.58 19.80
CA GLY A 536 -1.82 -10.27 18.62
C GLY A 536 -1.57 -8.77 18.38
N THR A 537 -2.21 -7.86 19.17
CA THR A 537 -1.99 -6.41 19.02
C THR A 537 -1.60 -5.72 20.31
N LEU A 538 -2.46 -5.75 21.35
CA LEU A 538 -2.28 -5.03 22.61
C LEU A 538 -1.43 -5.78 23.64
N VAL A 539 -1.32 -7.11 23.50
CA VAL A 539 -0.61 -7.97 24.43
C VAL A 539 0.65 -8.56 23.81
N GLU A 540 1.59 -8.93 24.68
CA GLU A 540 2.77 -9.67 24.26
C GLU A 540 2.39 -11.07 23.74
N PRO A 541 3.17 -11.66 22.82
CA PRO A 541 2.89 -13.00 22.28
C PRO A 541 3.10 -14.14 23.27
N THR A 542 3.62 -13.81 24.45
CA THR A 542 3.92 -14.77 25.51
C THR A 542 2.86 -14.69 26.60
N MET A 543 2.01 -15.71 26.69
CA MET A 543 1.08 -15.88 27.83
C MET A 543 1.75 -16.71 28.91
N THR A 544 1.30 -16.52 30.15
CA THR A 544 1.71 -17.32 31.32
C THR A 544 0.48 -17.78 32.07
N VAL A 545 0.60 -18.94 32.77
CA VAL A 545 -0.41 -19.37 33.74
C VAL A 545 -0.28 -18.50 34.99
N GLU A 546 -1.37 -17.87 35.40
CA GLU A 546 -1.43 -17.02 36.58
C GLU A 546 -1.86 -17.80 37.83
N THR A 547 -3.02 -18.48 37.76
CA THR A 547 -3.50 -19.32 38.81
C THR A 547 -4.14 -20.60 38.27
N VAL A 548 -4.08 -21.66 39.06
CA VAL A 548 -4.80 -22.91 38.83
C VAL A 548 -5.72 -23.13 40.02
N THR A 549 -7.01 -23.11 39.80
CA THR A 549 -8.02 -23.33 40.84
C THR A 549 -8.81 -24.59 40.54
N ALA A 550 -8.62 -25.62 41.31
CA ALA A 550 -9.37 -26.86 41.21
C ALA A 550 -10.68 -26.83 42.02
N GLU A 551 -11.68 -27.61 41.66
CA GLU A 551 -12.90 -27.86 42.42
C GLU A 551 -12.56 -28.66 43.68
N HIS A 552 -13.47 -28.63 44.66
CA HIS A 552 -13.25 -29.34 45.92
C HIS A 552 -12.98 -30.85 45.70
N GLY A 553 -11.83 -31.32 46.24
CA GLY A 553 -11.41 -32.71 46.13
C GLY A 553 -10.64 -33.05 44.84
N GLU A 554 -10.37 -32.08 43.98
CA GLU A 554 -9.54 -32.25 42.78
C GLU A 554 -8.13 -31.67 43.02
N ASP A 555 -7.12 -32.30 42.41
CA ASP A 555 -5.74 -31.86 42.47
C ASP A 555 -5.47 -30.77 41.40
N PRO A 556 -5.01 -29.56 41.80
CA PRO A 556 -4.65 -28.49 40.85
C PRO A 556 -3.60 -28.90 39.86
N ASP A 557 -2.63 -29.74 40.20
CA ASP A 557 -1.57 -30.19 39.35
C ASP A 557 -2.08 -31.17 38.28
N LEU A 558 -3.08 -32.01 38.66
CA LEU A 558 -3.76 -32.87 37.67
C LEU A 558 -4.57 -32.01 36.67
N VAL A 559 -5.30 -31.00 37.16
CA VAL A 559 -6.02 -30.06 36.26
C VAL A 559 -5.09 -29.40 35.28
N LEU A 560 -3.93 -28.90 35.72
CA LEU A 560 -2.95 -28.27 34.88
C LEU A 560 -2.29 -29.28 33.87
N SER A 561 -1.99 -30.50 34.32
CA SER A 561 -1.42 -31.52 33.49
C SER A 561 -2.35 -32.01 32.40
N VAL A 562 -3.65 -32.16 32.67
CA VAL A 562 -4.69 -32.48 31.71
C VAL A 562 -4.87 -31.32 30.68
N ALA A 563 -4.88 -30.07 31.15
CA ALA A 563 -4.95 -28.91 30.27
C ALA A 563 -3.72 -28.82 29.35
N GLY A 564 -2.53 -29.08 29.88
CA GLY A 564 -1.29 -29.11 29.12
C GLY A 564 -1.29 -30.20 28.06
N ALA A 565 -1.77 -31.43 28.41
CA ALA A 565 -1.86 -32.54 27.45
C ALA A 565 -2.80 -32.22 26.28
N LEU A 566 -4.00 -31.66 26.56
CA LEU A 566 -4.97 -31.22 25.54
C LEU A 566 -4.46 -30.05 24.67
N SER A 567 -3.37 -29.41 25.05
CA SER A 567 -2.85 -28.22 24.37
C SER A 567 -1.59 -28.49 23.54
N VAL A 568 -1.07 -29.74 23.51
CA VAL A 568 0.24 -30.07 22.90
C VAL A 568 0.27 -29.83 21.40
N GLU A 569 -0.81 -30.12 20.68
CA GLU A 569 -0.87 -30.01 19.20
C GLU A 569 -1.14 -28.59 18.69
N SER A 570 -1.50 -27.66 19.61
CA SER A 570 -1.88 -26.31 19.26
C SER A 570 -0.73 -25.30 19.44
N ASP A 571 -0.43 -24.53 18.40
CA ASP A 571 0.56 -23.43 18.43
C ASP A 571 0.01 -22.11 19.02
N HIS A 572 -1.23 -22.09 19.49
CA HIS A 572 -1.82 -20.90 20.08
C HIS A 572 -1.05 -20.44 21.35
N PRO A 573 -0.87 -19.13 21.62
CA PRO A 573 -0.14 -18.64 22.80
C PRO A 573 -0.62 -19.22 24.13
N SER A 574 -1.94 -19.38 24.30
CA SER A 574 -2.52 -20.00 25.50
C SER A 574 -2.14 -21.47 25.65
N SER A 575 -2.11 -22.20 24.55
CA SER A 575 -1.73 -23.62 24.55
C SER A 575 -0.27 -23.80 24.92
N ARG A 576 0.61 -22.96 24.36
CA ARG A 576 2.03 -22.95 24.72
C ARG A 576 2.27 -22.62 26.19
N ALA A 577 1.47 -21.68 26.75
CA ALA A 577 1.56 -21.34 28.17
C ALA A 577 1.16 -22.51 29.08
N LEU A 578 0.05 -23.20 28.74
CA LEU A 578 -0.41 -24.37 29.48
C LEU A 578 0.59 -25.54 29.42
N VAL A 579 1.10 -25.83 28.23
CA VAL A 579 2.13 -26.89 28.04
C VAL A 579 3.40 -26.57 28.83
N LYS A 580 3.86 -25.29 28.79
CA LYS A 580 5.05 -24.87 29.54
C LYS A 580 4.83 -25.01 31.04
N ALA A 581 3.73 -24.50 31.55
CA ALA A 581 3.41 -24.55 32.98
C ALA A 581 3.21 -26.00 33.47
N ALA A 582 2.55 -26.85 32.68
CA ALA A 582 2.39 -28.27 33.01
C ALA A 582 3.73 -29.00 33.05
N ARG A 583 4.67 -28.71 32.15
CA ARG A 583 6.03 -29.27 32.19
C ARG A 583 6.79 -28.78 33.43
N GLU A 584 6.75 -27.47 33.72
CA GLU A 584 7.41 -26.90 34.88
C GLU A 584 6.86 -27.47 36.21
N ALA A 585 5.53 -27.68 36.30
CA ALA A 585 4.90 -28.30 37.46
C ALA A 585 5.33 -29.79 37.60
N ARG A 586 5.33 -30.54 36.48
CA ARG A 586 5.80 -31.94 36.47
C ARG A 586 7.25 -32.05 36.93
N ASP A 587 8.15 -31.18 36.44
CA ASP A 587 9.57 -31.23 36.76
C ASP A 587 9.86 -30.83 38.22
N LYS A 588 8.93 -30.11 38.88
CA LYS A 588 9.01 -29.72 40.29
C LYS A 588 8.33 -30.74 41.24
N ARG A 589 7.54 -31.68 40.70
CA ARG A 589 6.76 -32.63 41.50
C ARG A 589 7.72 -33.64 42.13
N ASP A 590 7.60 -33.86 43.44
CA ASP A 590 8.28 -34.90 44.14
C ASP A 590 7.70 -36.27 43.73
N LYS A 591 8.56 -37.31 43.59
CA LYS A 591 8.16 -38.66 43.15
C LYS A 591 7.14 -39.37 44.03
N HIS A 592 6.72 -38.80 45.16
CA HIS A 592 5.82 -39.41 46.13
C HIS A 592 4.40 -38.86 46.17
N ASP A 593 4.03 -37.92 45.28
CA ASP A 593 2.74 -37.21 45.31
C ASP A 593 1.56 -37.96 44.65
N GLY A 594 1.69 -39.22 44.22
CA GLY A 594 0.59 -40.05 43.74
C GLY A 594 -0.10 -39.66 42.46
N GLY A 595 0.35 -38.62 41.76
CA GLY A 595 -0.25 -38.17 40.50
C GLY A 595 0.30 -38.97 39.29
N PRO A 596 -0.32 -38.79 38.07
CA PRO A 596 0.15 -39.49 36.89
C PRO A 596 1.56 -39.02 36.49
N THR A 597 2.44 -39.98 36.15
CA THR A 597 3.81 -39.76 35.71
C THR A 597 3.86 -39.33 34.24
N TRP A 598 2.89 -39.80 33.45
CA TRP A 598 2.77 -39.52 32.02
C TRP A 598 1.31 -39.39 31.61
N ILE A 599 1.02 -38.42 30.70
CA ILE A 599 -0.29 -38.28 30.07
C ILE A 599 -0.09 -38.24 28.58
N GLU A 600 -0.72 -39.17 27.88
CA GLU A 600 -0.68 -39.27 26.42
C GLU A 600 -2.02 -38.89 25.83
N LEU A 601 -2.01 -38.04 24.79
CA LEU A 601 -3.17 -37.65 24.00
C LEU A 601 -3.29 -38.62 22.81
N SER A 602 -4.37 -39.40 22.76
CA SER A 602 -4.58 -40.38 21.69
C SER A 602 -5.52 -39.91 20.59
N GLN A 603 -6.41 -38.93 20.87
CA GLN A 603 -7.32 -38.40 19.90
C GLN A 603 -7.71 -36.96 20.30
N GLU A 604 -7.59 -36.01 19.36
CA GLU A 604 -8.01 -34.61 19.54
C GLU A 604 -9.09 -34.26 18.52
N ASP A 605 -10.12 -33.55 18.99
CA ASP A 605 -11.16 -32.95 18.16
C ASP A 605 -11.43 -31.52 18.65
N THR A 606 -11.45 -30.56 17.72
CA THR A 606 -11.74 -29.15 18.03
C THR A 606 -13.16 -28.82 17.59
N THR A 607 -13.99 -28.46 18.57
CA THR A 607 -15.39 -28.07 18.31
C THR A 607 -15.46 -26.69 17.60
N PRO A 608 -16.56 -26.37 16.88
CA PRO A 608 -16.75 -25.07 16.24
C PRO A 608 -16.61 -23.88 17.19
N ASP A 609 -16.95 -24.09 18.48
CA ASP A 609 -16.81 -23.08 19.54
C ASP A 609 -15.35 -22.91 20.01
N GLY A 610 -14.42 -23.68 19.45
CA GLY A 610 -13.00 -23.68 19.78
C GLY A 610 -12.69 -24.30 21.14
N ALA A 611 -13.52 -25.23 21.62
CA ALA A 611 -13.19 -26.13 22.71
C ALA A 611 -12.42 -27.33 22.15
N VAL A 612 -11.39 -27.74 22.89
CA VAL A 612 -10.55 -28.89 22.54
C VAL A 612 -11.03 -30.08 23.36
N ARG A 613 -11.44 -31.14 22.68
CA ARG A 613 -11.82 -32.42 23.29
C ARG A 613 -10.74 -33.44 22.96
N GLY A 614 -10.32 -34.22 23.98
CA GLY A 614 -9.33 -35.24 23.78
C GLY A 614 -9.54 -36.46 24.65
N ARG A 615 -9.07 -37.61 24.15
CA ARG A 615 -8.97 -38.84 24.93
C ARG A 615 -7.54 -38.99 25.44
N LEU A 616 -7.37 -38.96 26.74
CA LEU A 616 -6.10 -39.00 27.44
C LEU A 616 -5.89 -40.38 28.11
N THR A 617 -4.70 -40.89 28.02
CA THR A 617 -4.25 -42.07 28.80
C THR A 617 -3.29 -41.59 29.87
N LEU A 618 -3.70 -41.70 31.11
CA LEU A 618 -2.92 -41.34 32.30
C LEU A 618 -2.17 -42.58 32.76
N THR A 619 -0.85 -42.47 32.91
CA THR A 619 0.00 -43.54 33.43
C THR A 619 0.55 -43.16 34.79
N TYR A 620 0.37 -43.98 35.79
CA TYR A 620 0.83 -43.77 37.17
C TYR A 620 2.13 -44.54 37.44
N GLU A 621 2.79 -44.30 38.58
CA GLU A 621 4.06 -44.96 38.95
C GLU A 621 3.93 -46.51 39.08
N ASP A 622 2.79 -47.01 39.50
CA ASP A 622 2.47 -48.43 39.58
C ASP A 622 2.14 -49.10 38.24
N GLN A 623 2.38 -48.38 37.12
CA GLN A 623 2.05 -48.75 35.73
C GLN A 623 0.53 -48.93 35.50
N HIS A 624 -0.31 -48.53 36.45
CA HIS A 624 -1.75 -48.45 36.17
C HIS A 624 -2.05 -47.36 35.16
N THR A 625 -2.98 -47.66 34.21
CA THR A 625 -3.40 -46.70 33.18
C THR A 625 -4.89 -46.42 33.31
N GLU A 626 -5.24 -45.15 33.31
CA GLU A 626 -6.64 -44.67 33.32
C GLU A 626 -6.91 -43.90 32.00
N ASN A 627 -8.02 -44.24 31.30
CA ASN A 627 -8.48 -43.50 30.15
C ASN A 627 -9.46 -42.42 30.59
N LEU A 628 -9.18 -41.20 30.17
CA LEU A 628 -9.95 -40.00 30.53
C LEU A 628 -10.38 -39.23 29.29
N GLU A 629 -11.68 -39.02 29.12
CA GLU A 629 -12.14 -38.04 28.14
C GLU A 629 -12.20 -36.66 28.81
N ALA A 630 -11.47 -35.71 28.28
CA ALA A 630 -11.41 -34.38 28.84
C ALA A 630 -11.67 -33.30 27.77
N ILE A 631 -12.17 -32.18 28.22
CA ILE A 631 -12.52 -31.02 27.39
C ILE A 631 -11.86 -29.79 27.99
N LEU A 632 -11.14 -29.04 27.16
CA LEU A 632 -10.62 -27.73 27.47
C LEU A 632 -11.47 -26.69 26.76
N TRP A 633 -12.14 -25.80 27.49
CA TRP A 633 -13.04 -24.83 26.92
C TRP A 633 -12.92 -23.46 27.59
N ARG A 634 -13.39 -22.42 26.91
CA ARG A 634 -13.38 -21.03 27.40
C ARG A 634 -14.79 -20.54 27.61
N PRO A 635 -15.16 -20.04 28.80
CA PRO A 635 -16.46 -19.47 29.02
C PRO A 635 -16.60 -18.13 28.27
N THR A 636 -17.70 -17.98 27.55
CA THR A 636 -18.10 -16.70 26.94
C THR A 636 -18.82 -15.80 27.92
N ASN A 637 -19.46 -16.42 28.92
CA ASN A 637 -20.10 -15.74 30.05
C ASN A 637 -19.76 -16.48 31.35
N LEU A 638 -19.49 -15.75 32.43
CA LEU A 638 -19.16 -16.32 33.75
C LEU A 638 -20.33 -17.04 34.39
N SER A 639 -21.59 -16.76 33.99
CA SER A 639 -22.76 -17.51 34.44
C SER A 639 -22.75 -18.99 34.06
N GLN A 640 -21.88 -19.39 33.13
CA GLN A 640 -21.65 -20.79 32.75
C GLN A 640 -20.92 -21.58 33.84
N LEU A 641 -20.23 -20.88 34.75
CA LEU A 641 -19.49 -21.47 35.86
C LEU A 641 -20.25 -21.25 37.18
N LYS A 642 -20.02 -22.16 38.13
CA LYS A 642 -20.68 -22.10 39.47
C LYS A 642 -19.65 -22.10 40.60
N GLY A 643 -20.02 -21.57 41.74
CA GLY A 643 -19.27 -21.67 42.99
C GLY A 643 -17.84 -21.10 42.89
N ARG A 644 -16.88 -21.84 43.44
CA ARG A 644 -15.45 -21.47 43.51
C ARG A 644 -14.82 -21.21 42.16
N LEU A 645 -15.22 -21.96 41.14
CA LEU A 645 -14.65 -21.79 39.77
C LEU A 645 -15.09 -20.47 39.12
N SER A 646 -16.34 -20.03 39.38
CA SER A 646 -16.83 -18.72 38.92
C SER A 646 -16.05 -17.57 39.58
N LEU A 647 -15.80 -17.67 40.88
CA LEU A 647 -15.03 -16.67 41.61
C LEU A 647 -13.59 -16.57 41.08
N ALA A 648 -12.94 -17.72 40.90
CA ALA A 648 -11.59 -17.78 40.33
C ALA A 648 -11.52 -17.19 38.92
N ALA A 649 -12.48 -17.52 38.06
CA ALA A 649 -12.57 -16.97 36.72
C ALA A 649 -12.84 -15.45 36.69
N THR A 650 -13.44 -14.89 37.72
CA THR A 650 -13.69 -13.45 37.87
C THR A 650 -12.47 -12.72 38.41
N ALA A 651 -11.70 -13.35 39.28
CA ALA A 651 -10.58 -12.72 40.01
C ALA A 651 -9.31 -12.67 39.15
N GLY A 652 -9.07 -13.65 38.25
CA GLY A 652 -7.85 -13.77 37.46
C GLY A 652 -7.93 -13.19 36.04
N GLY A 653 -6.96 -13.55 35.21
CA GLY A 653 -6.90 -13.19 33.81
C GLY A 653 -7.89 -13.98 32.92
N THR A 654 -7.51 -14.32 31.71
CA THR A 654 -8.35 -15.08 30.78
C THR A 654 -8.62 -16.50 31.29
N PRO A 655 -9.87 -16.89 31.61
CA PRO A 655 -10.17 -18.19 32.17
C PRO A 655 -10.22 -19.27 31.08
N VAL A 656 -9.65 -20.43 31.41
CA VAL A 656 -9.76 -21.67 30.64
C VAL A 656 -10.22 -22.76 31.59
N VAL A 657 -11.26 -23.49 31.20
CA VAL A 657 -11.92 -24.48 32.07
C VAL A 657 -11.57 -25.88 31.58
N VAL A 658 -11.22 -26.73 32.54
CA VAL A 658 -10.96 -28.15 32.29
C VAL A 658 -12.14 -28.95 32.80
N ARG A 659 -12.68 -29.81 31.91
CA ARG A 659 -13.86 -30.66 32.21
C ARG A 659 -13.54 -32.10 31.91
N TRP A 660 -13.88 -33.01 32.81
CA TRP A 660 -13.92 -34.44 32.58
C TRP A 660 -15.03 -35.12 33.38
N LYS A 661 -15.42 -36.30 32.93
CA LYS A 661 -16.56 -37.05 33.51
C LYS A 661 -17.80 -36.18 33.65
N GLY A 662 -18.05 -35.27 32.68
CA GLY A 662 -19.22 -34.41 32.62
C GLY A 662 -19.25 -33.20 33.59
N ARG A 663 -18.16 -32.95 34.38
CA ARG A 663 -18.10 -31.86 35.37
C ARG A 663 -16.87 -30.98 35.13
N ASP A 664 -17.04 -29.69 35.37
CA ASP A 664 -15.92 -28.75 35.41
C ASP A 664 -15.09 -29.01 36.69
N ARG A 665 -13.83 -29.30 36.50
CA ARG A 665 -12.92 -29.75 37.54
C ARG A 665 -11.93 -28.67 37.96
N GLY A 666 -11.66 -27.70 37.10
CA GLY A 666 -10.80 -26.60 37.45
C GLY A 666 -10.86 -25.48 36.43
N VAL A 667 -10.41 -24.33 36.89
CA VAL A 667 -10.22 -23.12 36.08
C VAL A 667 -8.77 -22.73 36.18
N ILE A 668 -8.16 -22.53 35.01
CA ILE A 668 -6.81 -22.00 34.88
C ILE A 668 -6.93 -20.58 34.33
N THR A 669 -6.42 -19.60 35.07
CA THR A 669 -6.36 -18.22 34.56
C THR A 669 -5.03 -17.98 33.87
N LEU A 670 -5.12 -17.37 32.69
CA LEU A 670 -3.97 -17.01 31.86
C LEU A 670 -3.77 -15.51 31.91
N TYR A 671 -2.55 -15.11 32.14
CA TYR A 671 -2.13 -13.72 32.08
C TYR A 671 -1.35 -13.47 30.79
N ASP A 672 -1.80 -12.50 30.03
CA ASP A 672 -1.11 -11.94 28.87
C ASP A 672 -0.73 -10.49 29.16
N PRO A 673 0.55 -10.21 29.40
CA PRO A 673 1.00 -8.86 29.74
C PRO A 673 0.72 -7.91 28.58
N PRO A 674 0.22 -6.72 28.85
CA PRO A 674 0.10 -5.68 27.83
C PRO A 674 1.49 -5.30 27.32
N LYS A 675 1.57 -4.91 26.06
CA LYS A 675 2.81 -4.35 25.52
C LYS A 675 3.18 -3.08 26.27
N ALA A 676 4.48 -2.87 26.49
CA ALA A 676 4.98 -1.76 27.31
C ALA A 676 4.55 -0.37 26.81
N ASP A 677 4.32 -0.23 25.51
CA ASP A 677 3.93 1.01 24.86
C ASP A 677 2.41 1.15 24.65
N ALA A 678 1.61 0.15 25.04
CA ALA A 678 0.17 0.11 24.78
C ALA A 678 -0.57 1.29 25.41
N ILE A 679 -0.29 1.61 26.70
CA ILE A 679 -0.92 2.74 27.40
C ILE A 679 -0.62 4.05 26.65
N THR A 680 0.65 4.31 26.34
CA THR A 680 1.05 5.53 25.62
C THR A 680 0.39 5.63 24.25
N ALA A 681 0.23 4.50 23.55
CA ALA A 681 -0.42 4.47 22.25
C ALA A 681 -1.92 4.77 22.33
N ILE A 682 -2.61 4.22 23.33
CA ILE A 682 -4.04 4.47 23.57
C ILE A 682 -4.28 5.92 23.94
N ASP A 683 -3.53 6.46 24.93
CA ASP A 683 -3.62 7.87 25.36
C ASP A 683 -3.41 8.81 24.17
N ARG A 684 -2.46 8.49 23.30
CA ARG A 684 -2.17 9.31 22.11
C ARG A 684 -3.29 9.25 21.07
N LEU A 685 -3.94 8.10 20.86
CA LEU A 685 -5.12 7.97 20.00
C LEU A 685 -6.29 8.78 20.54
N GLU A 686 -6.61 8.65 21.82
CA GLU A 686 -7.68 9.40 22.47
C GLU A 686 -7.41 10.92 22.43
N SER A 687 -6.15 11.35 22.67
CA SER A 687 -5.76 12.77 22.61
C SER A 687 -5.92 13.39 21.21
N ILE A 688 -5.78 12.61 20.15
CA ILE A 688 -6.03 13.06 18.78
C ILE A 688 -7.49 12.90 18.35
N GLY A 689 -8.40 12.48 19.28
CA GLY A 689 -9.84 12.39 19.06
C GLY A 689 -10.30 11.14 18.33
N ALA A 690 -9.51 10.05 18.38
CA ALA A 690 -9.91 8.75 17.87
C ALA A 690 -10.40 7.89 19.04
N GLU A 691 -11.68 7.46 18.99
CA GLU A 691 -12.24 6.56 19.98
C GLU A 691 -11.57 5.19 19.92
N THR A 692 -11.14 4.64 21.06
CA THR A 692 -10.52 3.32 21.11
C THR A 692 -11.50 2.24 21.52
N VAL A 693 -11.51 1.13 20.78
CA VAL A 693 -12.40 -0.01 21.01
C VAL A 693 -11.57 -1.29 21.08
N MET A 694 -11.74 -2.06 22.14
CA MET A 694 -11.13 -3.37 22.24
C MET A 694 -12.12 -4.48 21.87
N LEU A 695 -11.74 -5.38 20.96
CA LEU A 695 -12.51 -6.54 20.54
C LEU A 695 -11.85 -7.82 21.06
N THR A 696 -12.58 -8.57 21.90
CA THR A 696 -12.03 -9.77 22.52
C THR A 696 -13.08 -10.87 22.69
N ARG A 697 -12.61 -12.11 22.80
CA ARG A 697 -13.44 -13.28 23.19
C ARG A 697 -13.62 -13.40 24.69
N ASP A 698 -12.81 -12.70 25.49
CA ASP A 698 -12.86 -12.81 26.94
C ASP A 698 -14.20 -12.31 27.51
N THR A 699 -14.51 -12.76 28.72
CA THR A 699 -15.71 -12.32 29.45
C THR A 699 -15.63 -10.82 29.77
N TYR A 700 -16.77 -10.17 29.82
CA TYR A 700 -16.83 -8.72 30.01
C TYR A 700 -16.05 -8.21 31.25
N PRO A 701 -16.10 -8.83 32.43
CA PRO A 701 -15.36 -8.34 33.60
C PRO A 701 -13.84 -8.38 33.41
N VAL A 702 -13.32 -9.44 32.79
CA VAL A 702 -11.87 -9.58 32.47
C VAL A 702 -11.45 -8.56 31.41
N ALA A 703 -12.25 -8.47 30.36
CA ALA A 703 -11.99 -7.54 29.26
C ALA A 703 -12.06 -6.08 29.73
N ARG A 704 -13.05 -5.73 30.58
CA ARG A 704 -13.21 -4.37 31.08
C ARG A 704 -12.05 -3.96 31.99
N ARG A 705 -11.62 -4.83 32.90
CA ARG A 705 -10.46 -4.59 33.75
C ARG A 705 -9.18 -4.31 32.95
N PHE A 706 -8.93 -5.10 31.89
CA PHE A 706 -7.80 -4.91 31.01
C PHE A 706 -7.91 -3.59 30.22
N ALA A 707 -9.11 -3.24 29.76
CA ALA A 707 -9.37 -2.01 29.05
C ALA A 707 -9.20 -0.77 29.97
N ASP A 708 -9.70 -0.84 31.20
CA ASP A 708 -9.53 0.22 32.19
C ASP A 708 -8.05 0.46 32.54
N PHE A 709 -7.27 -0.62 32.62
CA PHE A 709 -5.82 -0.52 32.82
C PHE A 709 -5.11 0.22 31.67
N LEU A 710 -5.56 0.01 30.42
CA LEU A 710 -4.98 0.66 29.23
C LEU A 710 -5.61 2.03 28.89
N GLY A 711 -6.73 2.42 29.54
CA GLY A 711 -7.46 3.64 29.21
C GLY A 711 -8.38 3.51 27.97
N ILE A 712 -8.75 2.28 27.55
CA ILE A 712 -9.58 2.06 26.36
C ILE A 712 -11.05 2.42 26.64
N SER A 713 -11.65 3.26 25.78
CA SER A 713 -13.00 3.81 25.95
C SER A 713 -14.10 2.75 25.89
N LYS A 714 -14.06 1.84 24.91
CA LYS A 714 -15.11 0.84 24.67
C LYS A 714 -14.57 -0.58 24.60
N VAL A 715 -15.40 -1.52 25.08
CA VAL A 715 -15.08 -2.96 25.08
C VAL A 715 -16.20 -3.75 24.42
N LEU A 716 -15.85 -4.55 23.43
CA LEU A 716 -16.69 -5.57 22.82
C LEU A 716 -16.19 -6.96 23.26
N ALA A 717 -16.74 -7.45 24.36
CA ALA A 717 -16.33 -8.68 25.03
C ALA A 717 -17.24 -9.86 24.66
N GLY A 718 -16.74 -11.09 24.83
CA GLY A 718 -17.46 -12.33 24.54
C GLY A 718 -17.70 -12.59 23.06
N ILE A 719 -17.01 -11.88 22.16
CA ILE A 719 -17.23 -11.98 20.73
C ILE A 719 -16.37 -13.11 20.15
N THR A 720 -17.01 -14.14 19.63
CA THR A 720 -16.32 -15.29 19.00
C THR A 720 -15.69 -14.89 17.67
N ALA A 721 -14.74 -15.69 17.14
CA ALA A 721 -14.05 -15.35 15.90
C ALA A 721 -14.97 -15.18 14.67
N PRO A 722 -16.05 -16.00 14.50
CA PRO A 722 -17.03 -15.78 13.43
C PRO A 722 -17.84 -14.49 13.58
N ASP A 723 -18.10 -14.04 14.81
CA ASP A 723 -18.98 -12.89 15.11
C ASP A 723 -18.24 -11.54 15.10
N LYS A 724 -16.90 -11.56 15.15
CA LYS A 724 -16.07 -10.33 15.12
C LYS A 724 -16.37 -9.41 13.92
N PRO A 725 -16.54 -9.92 12.68
CA PRO A 725 -16.93 -9.09 11.54
C PRO A 725 -18.28 -8.37 11.75
N HIS A 726 -19.27 -9.04 12.35
CA HIS A 726 -20.56 -8.44 12.66
C HIS A 726 -20.45 -7.33 13.71
N ALA A 727 -19.62 -7.55 14.74
CA ALA A 727 -19.35 -6.54 15.75
C ALA A 727 -18.74 -5.26 15.16
N VAL A 728 -17.80 -5.38 14.20
CA VAL A 728 -17.21 -4.23 13.51
C VAL A 728 -18.25 -3.56 12.59
N ARG A 729 -19.05 -4.32 11.84
CA ARG A 729 -20.13 -3.75 11.03
C ARG A 729 -21.14 -2.94 11.85
N SER A 730 -21.42 -3.35 13.08
CA SER A 730 -22.32 -2.61 13.96
C SER A 730 -21.83 -1.21 14.35
N LEU A 731 -20.51 -0.97 14.26
CA LEU A 731 -19.95 0.37 14.46
C LEU A 731 -20.21 1.26 13.24
N HIS A 732 -20.13 0.69 12.02
CA HIS A 732 -20.45 1.43 10.78
C HIS A 732 -21.92 1.89 10.74
N THR A 733 -22.87 1.06 11.24
CA THR A 733 -24.29 1.44 11.29
C THR A 733 -24.55 2.65 12.20
N LYS A 734 -23.60 2.98 13.07
CA LYS A 734 -23.61 4.19 13.90
C LYS A 734 -22.91 5.38 13.27
N GLY A 735 -22.47 5.25 12.01
CA GLY A 735 -21.79 6.29 11.25
C GLY A 735 -20.27 6.39 11.52
N ALA A 736 -19.67 5.43 12.22
CA ALA A 736 -18.24 5.45 12.53
C ALA A 736 -17.38 5.05 11.31
N THR A 737 -16.27 5.76 11.11
CA THR A 737 -15.19 5.35 10.18
C THR A 737 -14.16 4.54 10.95
N VAL A 738 -14.12 3.25 10.68
CA VAL A 738 -13.41 2.26 11.52
C VAL A 738 -12.06 1.86 10.92
N ALA A 739 -11.00 2.03 11.70
CA ALA A 739 -9.71 1.37 11.47
C ALA A 739 -9.61 0.14 12.38
N MET A 740 -9.43 -1.04 11.78
CA MET A 740 -9.25 -2.30 12.53
C MET A 740 -7.79 -2.71 12.57
N VAL A 741 -7.29 -2.92 13.78
CA VAL A 741 -5.91 -3.39 14.03
C VAL A 741 -5.94 -4.84 14.46
N GLY A 742 -5.22 -5.70 13.75
CA GLY A 742 -5.21 -7.14 14.00
C GLY A 742 -3.96 -7.84 13.50
N ASP A 743 -3.89 -9.13 13.78
CA ASP A 743 -2.96 -10.08 13.19
C ASP A 743 -3.63 -10.94 12.11
N HIS A 744 -2.93 -11.92 11.56
CA HIS A 744 -3.46 -12.81 10.53
C HIS A 744 -4.70 -13.61 10.99
N THR A 745 -4.86 -13.85 12.30
CA THR A 745 -6.03 -14.56 12.85
C THR A 745 -7.32 -13.75 12.74
N ALA A 746 -7.20 -12.42 12.67
CA ALA A 746 -8.31 -11.49 12.50
C ALA A 746 -8.61 -11.13 11.02
N ALA A 747 -8.05 -11.87 10.04
CA ALA A 747 -8.12 -11.53 8.62
C ALA A 747 -9.57 -11.30 8.10
N ARG A 748 -10.55 -12.08 8.56
CA ARG A 748 -11.97 -11.88 8.20
C ARG A 748 -12.53 -10.57 8.74
N THR A 749 -12.12 -10.18 9.94
CA THR A 749 -12.56 -8.94 10.60
C THR A 749 -11.89 -7.72 9.97
N LEU A 750 -10.59 -7.84 9.64
CA LEU A 750 -9.84 -6.78 8.95
C LEU A 750 -10.49 -6.37 7.62
N ARG A 751 -11.02 -7.32 6.86
CA ARG A 751 -11.66 -7.05 5.57
C ARG A 751 -12.95 -6.23 5.65
N VAL A 752 -13.57 -6.13 6.81
CA VAL A 752 -14.84 -5.41 7.01
C VAL A 752 -14.63 -3.96 7.40
N ALA A 753 -13.47 -3.61 7.94
CA ALA A 753 -13.12 -2.26 8.35
C ALA A 753 -12.83 -1.36 7.13
N ASP A 754 -13.02 -0.03 7.27
CA ASP A 754 -12.66 0.96 6.25
C ASP A 754 -11.14 0.97 6.03
N VAL A 755 -10.37 0.86 7.12
CA VAL A 755 -8.93 0.64 7.05
C VAL A 755 -8.54 -0.59 7.86
N SER A 756 -7.89 -1.52 7.19
CA SER A 756 -7.31 -2.71 7.80
C SER A 756 -5.81 -2.52 8.06
N ILE A 757 -5.43 -2.62 9.32
CA ILE A 757 -4.04 -2.51 9.81
C ILE A 757 -3.60 -3.88 10.31
N LEU A 758 -2.64 -4.49 9.63
CA LEU A 758 -2.17 -5.85 9.91
C LEU A 758 -0.77 -5.82 10.51
N TYR A 759 -0.57 -6.46 11.64
CA TYR A 759 0.78 -6.75 12.15
C TYR A 759 1.43 -7.88 11.34
N ALA A 760 2.61 -7.60 10.81
CA ALA A 760 3.39 -8.61 10.09
C ALA A 760 3.94 -9.66 11.06
N ASP A 761 3.70 -10.92 10.74
CA ASP A 761 4.36 -12.06 11.32
C ASP A 761 5.28 -12.75 10.30
N ASP A 762 5.98 -13.79 10.74
CA ASP A 762 6.91 -14.50 9.89
C ASP A 762 6.22 -15.22 8.70
N ALA A 763 4.93 -15.57 8.83
CA ALA A 763 4.15 -16.18 7.77
C ALA A 763 3.73 -15.15 6.72
N ILE A 764 3.30 -13.97 7.16
CA ILE A 764 2.90 -12.85 6.30
C ILE A 764 4.10 -12.30 5.51
N LEU A 765 5.25 -12.13 6.16
CA LEU A 765 6.47 -11.63 5.50
C LEU A 765 6.99 -12.59 4.42
N GLY A 766 6.74 -13.90 4.56
CA GLY A 766 7.09 -14.92 3.57
C GLY A 766 6.02 -15.17 2.50
N ALA A 767 4.84 -14.59 2.64
CA ALA A 767 3.72 -14.80 1.74
C ALA A 767 3.85 -13.99 0.43
N ASP A 768 3.02 -14.33 -0.56
CA ASP A 768 2.88 -13.52 -1.76
C ASP A 768 2.31 -12.14 -1.40
N THR A 769 3.06 -11.10 -1.74
CA THR A 769 2.70 -9.70 -1.43
C THR A 769 1.31 -9.33 -1.97
N GLY A 770 0.90 -9.89 -3.12
CA GLY A 770 -0.43 -9.65 -3.68
C GLY A 770 -1.56 -10.13 -2.79
N LYS A 771 -1.39 -11.32 -2.17
CA LYS A 771 -2.38 -11.86 -1.22
C LYS A 771 -2.43 -11.05 0.08
N VAL A 772 -1.30 -10.52 0.54
CA VAL A 772 -1.22 -9.68 1.74
C VAL A 772 -1.88 -8.32 1.49
N GLU A 773 -1.67 -7.73 0.31
CA GLU A 773 -2.33 -6.47 -0.10
C GLU A 773 -3.85 -6.60 -0.21
N GLU A 774 -4.37 -7.78 -0.56
CA GLU A 774 -5.81 -8.06 -0.54
C GLU A 774 -6.38 -8.15 0.89
N LEU A 775 -5.52 -8.41 1.89
CA LEU A 775 -5.93 -8.56 3.29
C LEU A 775 -5.92 -7.24 4.07
N CYS A 776 -5.01 -6.31 3.73
CA CYS A 776 -4.83 -5.10 4.52
C CYS A 776 -4.47 -3.87 3.66
N ASN A 777 -4.86 -2.70 4.18
CA ASN A 777 -4.47 -1.40 3.65
C ASN A 777 -3.11 -0.97 4.18
N VAL A 778 -2.77 -1.40 5.40
CA VAL A 778 -1.52 -1.07 6.08
C VAL A 778 -0.92 -2.33 6.68
N LEU A 779 0.38 -2.54 6.43
CA LEU A 779 1.16 -3.62 7.04
C LEU A 779 2.18 -3.02 8.01
N LEU A 780 2.08 -3.36 9.29
CA LEU A 780 3.04 -2.97 10.32
C LEU A 780 4.15 -4.03 10.43
N ILE A 781 5.37 -3.64 10.10
CA ILE A 781 6.54 -4.52 10.23
C ILE A 781 7.05 -4.53 11.68
N ARG A 782 6.94 -3.40 12.37
CA ARG A 782 7.24 -3.24 13.79
C ARG A 782 6.10 -3.79 14.64
N ARG A 783 6.42 -4.19 15.87
CA ARG A 783 5.44 -4.87 16.75
C ARG A 783 4.86 -4.01 17.87
N ASP A 784 5.30 -2.76 17.99
CA ASP A 784 4.81 -1.81 19.00
C ASP A 784 3.44 -1.25 18.60
N VAL A 785 2.67 -0.84 19.61
CA VAL A 785 1.32 -0.29 19.42
C VAL A 785 1.39 1.18 18.98
N THR A 786 2.44 1.90 19.36
CA THR A 786 2.67 3.32 19.01
C THR A 786 2.77 3.57 17.50
N ALA A 787 3.00 2.55 16.70
CA ALA A 787 2.90 2.62 15.23
C ALA A 787 1.51 3.08 14.75
N VAL A 788 0.43 2.75 15.48
CA VAL A 788 -0.93 3.08 15.07
C VAL A 788 -1.24 4.58 15.21
N PRO A 789 -1.05 5.23 16.38
CA PRO A 789 -1.22 6.68 16.48
C PRO A 789 -0.27 7.44 15.55
N GLN A 790 0.99 7.00 15.39
CA GLN A 790 1.92 7.59 14.43
C GLN A 790 1.38 7.55 12.99
N LEU A 791 0.78 6.44 12.59
CA LEU A 791 0.15 6.30 11.27
C LEU A 791 -1.01 7.29 11.09
N VAL A 792 -1.89 7.43 12.07
CA VAL A 792 -3.03 8.38 12.02
C VAL A 792 -2.52 9.83 11.95
N GLU A 793 -1.55 10.19 12.78
CA GLU A 793 -0.94 11.51 12.76
C GLU A 793 -0.24 11.83 11.44
N LEU A 794 0.52 10.87 10.90
CA LEU A 794 1.14 11.00 9.59
C LEU A 794 0.09 11.21 8.49
N SER A 795 -1.00 10.44 8.54
CA SER A 795 -2.11 10.55 7.58
C SER A 795 -2.72 11.95 7.60
N ARG A 796 -3.02 12.47 8.79
CA ARG A 796 -3.51 13.85 8.98
C ARG A 796 -2.50 14.90 8.47
N ARG A 797 -1.22 14.68 8.70
CA ARG A 797 -0.16 15.58 8.22
C ARG A 797 -0.05 15.56 6.69
N VAL A 798 -0.11 14.36 6.06
CA VAL A 798 -0.09 14.21 4.60
C VAL A 798 -1.30 14.90 3.98
N CYS A 799 -2.51 14.61 4.46
CA CYS A 799 -3.75 15.18 3.94
C CYS A 799 -3.81 16.70 4.13
N ARG A 800 -3.46 17.20 5.31
CA ARG A 800 -3.36 18.64 5.59
C ARG A 800 -2.34 19.33 4.67
N THR A 801 -1.23 18.66 4.34
CA THR A 801 -0.26 19.19 3.38
C THR A 801 -0.84 19.24 1.98
N ILE A 802 -1.57 18.20 1.54
CA ILE A 802 -2.25 18.15 0.24
C ILE A 802 -3.26 19.31 0.13
N ASP A 803 -4.16 19.44 1.11
CA ASP A 803 -5.23 20.43 1.10
C ASP A 803 -4.67 21.86 1.14
N SER A 804 -3.67 22.09 1.98
CA SER A 804 -2.96 23.37 2.07
C SER A 804 -2.22 23.71 0.76
N ASN A 805 -1.56 22.74 0.12
CA ASN A 805 -0.90 22.94 -1.16
C ASN A 805 -1.90 23.22 -2.29
N MET A 806 -3.04 22.53 -2.30
CA MET A 806 -4.11 22.79 -3.25
C MET A 806 -4.67 24.21 -3.07
N LEU A 807 -4.93 24.62 -1.84
CA LEU A 807 -5.41 25.98 -1.55
C LEU A 807 -4.41 27.05 -2.03
N VAL A 808 -3.13 26.88 -1.70
CA VAL A 808 -2.07 27.79 -2.14
C VAL A 808 -1.98 27.84 -3.67
N ALA A 809 -2.04 26.69 -4.34
CA ALA A 809 -1.96 26.62 -5.80
C ALA A 809 -3.17 27.29 -6.47
N TRP A 810 -4.38 27.08 -5.97
CA TRP A 810 -5.58 27.73 -6.49
C TRP A 810 -5.58 29.26 -6.25
N THR A 811 -5.23 29.68 -5.01
CA THR A 811 -5.12 31.10 -4.67
C THR A 811 -4.07 31.79 -5.52
N TYR A 812 -2.90 31.15 -5.67
CA TYR A 812 -1.84 31.64 -6.52
C TYR A 812 -2.33 31.84 -7.97
N ASN A 813 -2.90 30.80 -8.60
CA ASN A 813 -3.36 30.88 -9.98
C ASN A 813 -4.41 32.00 -10.17
N LEU A 814 -5.36 32.12 -9.23
CA LEU A 814 -6.38 33.17 -9.28
C LEU A 814 -5.76 34.58 -9.21
N VAL A 815 -4.92 34.83 -8.19
CA VAL A 815 -4.33 36.17 -7.97
C VAL A 815 -3.38 36.54 -9.12
N ALA A 816 -2.55 35.58 -9.53
CA ALA A 816 -1.55 35.84 -10.56
C ALA A 816 -2.17 36.06 -11.95
N VAL A 817 -3.25 35.33 -12.28
CA VAL A 817 -4.03 35.59 -13.52
C VAL A 817 -4.70 36.97 -13.49
N LEU A 818 -5.27 37.35 -12.36
CA LEU A 818 -5.88 38.71 -12.23
C LEU A 818 -4.84 39.83 -12.38
N LEU A 819 -3.63 39.65 -11.84
CA LEU A 819 -2.52 40.58 -12.01
C LEU A 819 -2.02 40.63 -13.45
N ALA A 820 -2.01 39.50 -14.16
CA ALA A 820 -1.67 39.44 -15.58
C ALA A 820 -2.71 40.19 -16.44
N ILE A 821 -4.02 39.94 -16.23
CA ILE A 821 -5.11 40.63 -16.90
C ILE A 821 -5.05 42.14 -16.65
N ALA A 822 -4.73 42.57 -15.43
CA ALA A 822 -4.57 43.98 -15.09
C ALA A 822 -3.33 44.66 -15.73
N GLY A 823 -2.49 43.92 -16.46
CA GLY A 823 -1.26 44.43 -17.10
C GLY A 823 -0.15 44.86 -16.14
N VAL A 824 -0.25 44.44 -14.86
CA VAL A 824 0.73 44.75 -13.82
C VAL A 824 1.87 43.70 -13.79
N LEU A 825 1.65 42.54 -14.37
CA LEU A 825 2.60 41.42 -14.33
C LEU A 825 3.28 41.25 -15.70
N PRO A 826 4.59 41.51 -15.84
CA PRO A 826 5.33 41.20 -17.08
C PRO A 826 5.46 39.72 -17.30
N PRO A 827 5.53 39.18 -18.54
CA PRO A 827 5.56 37.74 -18.84
C PRO A 827 6.73 37.01 -18.17
N VAL A 828 7.92 37.61 -18.10
CA VAL A 828 9.09 37.07 -17.41
C VAL A 828 8.84 36.97 -15.89
N GLY A 829 8.26 38.05 -15.31
CA GLY A 829 7.85 38.08 -13.90
C GLY A 829 6.80 36.99 -13.58
N ALA A 830 5.82 36.82 -14.49
CA ALA A 830 4.80 35.77 -14.43
C ALA A 830 5.43 34.38 -14.31
N THR A 831 6.43 34.10 -15.16
CA THR A 831 7.16 32.80 -15.13
C THR A 831 7.98 32.62 -13.85
N ALA A 832 8.68 33.66 -13.39
CA ALA A 832 9.44 33.62 -12.13
C ALA A 832 8.52 33.35 -10.92
N LEU A 833 7.36 34.00 -10.90
CA LEU A 833 6.34 33.80 -9.87
C LEU A 833 5.76 32.38 -9.92
N MET A 834 5.51 31.83 -11.12
CA MET A 834 5.10 30.44 -11.33
C MET A 834 6.12 29.45 -10.78
N LEU A 835 7.41 29.65 -11.10
CA LEU A 835 8.48 28.79 -10.58
C LEU A 835 8.58 28.87 -9.06
N GLY A 836 8.53 30.10 -8.50
CA GLY A 836 8.57 30.32 -7.05
C GLY A 836 7.44 29.62 -6.31
N SER A 837 6.22 29.72 -6.83
CA SER A 837 5.05 29.03 -6.25
C SER A 837 5.19 27.51 -6.33
N SER A 838 5.65 26.97 -7.45
CA SER A 838 5.87 25.53 -7.64
C SER A 838 6.94 25.02 -6.67
N LEU A 839 8.05 25.73 -6.53
CA LEU A 839 9.13 25.37 -5.60
C LEU A 839 8.68 25.46 -4.13
N ALA A 840 7.91 26.49 -3.77
CA ALA A 840 7.36 26.61 -2.42
C ALA A 840 6.44 25.42 -2.06
N ILE A 841 5.59 24.98 -2.99
CA ILE A 841 4.72 23.81 -2.82
C ILE A 841 5.55 22.52 -2.67
N GLU A 842 6.58 22.34 -3.48
CA GLU A 842 7.48 21.19 -3.37
C GLU A 842 8.23 21.17 -2.03
N LEU A 843 8.79 22.31 -1.59
CA LEU A 843 9.48 22.42 -0.30
C LEU A 843 8.55 22.16 0.89
N ARG A 844 7.30 22.60 0.81
CA ARG A 844 6.28 22.28 1.84
C ARG A 844 5.99 20.78 1.87
N SER A 845 5.90 20.13 0.72
CA SER A 845 5.68 18.69 0.63
C SER A 845 6.84 17.89 1.23
N VAL A 846 8.08 18.35 1.07
CA VAL A 846 9.28 17.70 1.65
C VAL A 846 9.23 17.61 3.17
N ARG A 847 8.56 18.56 3.86
CA ARG A 847 8.39 18.50 5.33
C ARG A 847 7.66 17.25 5.83
N VAL A 848 6.88 16.58 4.97
CA VAL A 848 6.24 15.29 5.30
C VAL A 848 7.27 14.18 5.52
N ARG A 849 8.45 14.27 4.90
CA ARG A 849 9.52 13.29 5.00
C ARG A 849 10.11 13.16 6.41
N HIS A 850 10.12 14.26 7.18
CA HIS A 850 10.68 14.31 8.53
C HIS A 850 9.61 14.02 9.58
N PHE A 851 8.99 12.85 9.52
CA PHE A 851 8.04 12.38 10.51
C PHE A 851 8.51 11.02 11.07
N PRO A 852 8.40 10.77 12.39
CA PRO A 852 8.04 11.69 13.48
C PRO A 852 9.07 12.80 13.64
N ALA A 853 8.62 14.02 14.04
CA ALA A 853 9.47 15.21 14.19
C ALA A 853 10.34 15.13 15.44
#